data_c8970263bc727e516cdf774b4ef9a06b
#
_entry.id   c8970263bc727e516cdf774b4ef9a06b
#
_cell.length_a   1.000
_cell.length_b   1.000
_cell.length_c   1.000
_cell.angle_alpha   90.00
_cell.angle_beta   90.00
_cell.angle_gamma   90.00
#
_symmetry.space_group_name_H-M   'P 1'
#
loop_
_entity.id
_entity.type
_entity.pdbx_description
1 polymer ?
#
loop_
_entity_poly.entity_id
_entity_poly.type
_entity_poly.pdbx_seq_one_letter_code
_entity_poly.pdbx_strand_id
1 'polypeptide(L)'
;MSACITVTIDGQQAAVEPGTTILEAARGLGIRIPTMCHVPGIEPASSCFICAVAIEGRRTFAPACAMPVAEGMVVWTNSPDVRAARKMALELLLSDHAGECVAPCAAQCPAALDIPGFVYGIAAGDNRRSMETLAERLALPGSLGRICPRLCESQCRRSELDGGLAIGALHRYAADLNRASYVPKRLESTGKSVAIIGAGPAGLAAAYYLLQKGHDCTLFDAYPLPGGMLRYGIPAYRLPKDALDAEIDVITRLGARFSMGQRWGEQFTLAGLRKAHSAVFVAIGAQRAQSLKCEGEEYALAGLKFLESVATGQPPVLGDDVVVVGGGNTAMDCARSAVRLGVQKVSILYRRSRQEMPCPMEEVEGAEAEGVRIELFVAPVRLEKRGSGLTLICRRMTLGEPDASGRRRPVEVQGSDFAIGCSSVIAAIGQSVEHSLAEREGLAVTAWGIAADARTLATNLPGVFAGGDAVLGADLAVRAVAAGRMAAASIHQYLNGQLVTGEPITAGIAMRPVDDAERAAIFRGIERTARTHAPEIPLARRLTSFDEIEARLPEEDAVREARRCLTCGCRKGDCCLMRSLAAEYDVDVYRFAGARRRFSQDLSHPEVIYEPGKCIACDVCVRIAAAAGEELGLTLAGRGFDVAVAVPFSQPFSEGLRIAAKRCAEACPTGAIALGSARACDSCALGSERPTRLAPARSDELSGFGAGKLPF
;
A
#
# COMPACT_ATOMS: atom_id res chain seq x y z
N MET A 1 -10.93 -27.60 51.70
CA MET A 1 -10.72 -27.69 50.24
C MET A 1 -11.93 -27.03 49.60
N SER A 2 -11.78 -25.90 48.93
CA SER A 2 -12.88 -25.27 48.20
C SER A 2 -13.33 -26.25 47.12
N ALA A 3 -14.65 -26.54 47.07
CA ALA A 3 -15.18 -27.44 46.00
C ALA A 3 -14.92 -26.78 44.64
N CYS A 4 -14.13 -27.43 43.77
CA CYS A 4 -13.96 -26.95 42.40
C CYS A 4 -15.29 -27.00 41.65
N ILE A 5 -15.52 -26.04 40.79
CA ILE A 5 -16.66 -25.94 39.86
C ILE A 5 -16.25 -26.54 38.53
N THR A 6 -17.06 -27.43 37.98
CA THR A 6 -16.84 -28.03 36.66
C THR A 6 -17.60 -27.26 35.58
N VAL A 7 -16.88 -26.82 34.54
CA VAL A 7 -17.43 -26.13 33.36
C VAL A 7 -16.97 -26.82 32.07
N THR A 8 -17.82 -26.85 31.06
CA THR A 8 -17.48 -27.34 29.71
C THR A 8 -17.42 -26.15 28.76
N ILE A 9 -16.25 -25.94 28.10
CA ILE A 9 -16.03 -24.85 27.14
C ILE A 9 -15.61 -25.48 25.82
N ASP A 10 -16.39 -25.25 24.76
CA ASP A 10 -16.18 -25.82 23.42
C ASP A 10 -15.91 -27.35 23.46
N GLY A 11 -16.63 -28.08 24.33
CA GLY A 11 -16.51 -29.54 24.53
C GLY A 11 -15.36 -29.97 25.46
N GLN A 12 -14.53 -29.07 25.97
CA GLN A 12 -13.45 -29.37 26.92
C GLN A 12 -13.88 -29.03 28.34
N GLN A 13 -13.62 -29.96 29.28
CA GLN A 13 -13.94 -29.75 30.70
C GLN A 13 -12.76 -29.09 31.46
N ALA A 14 -13.11 -28.16 32.31
CA ALA A 14 -12.21 -27.56 33.29
C ALA A 14 -12.81 -27.59 34.69
N ALA A 15 -11.98 -27.91 35.68
CA ALA A 15 -12.30 -27.76 37.10
C ALA A 15 -11.59 -26.53 37.63
N VAL A 16 -12.33 -25.53 38.11
CA VAL A 16 -11.80 -24.22 38.51
C VAL A 16 -12.33 -23.81 39.86
N GLU A 17 -11.70 -22.85 40.51
CA GLU A 17 -12.13 -22.30 41.78
C GLU A 17 -13.44 -21.50 41.62
N PRO A 18 -14.32 -21.45 42.65
CA PRO A 18 -15.50 -20.59 42.67
C PRO A 18 -15.11 -19.11 42.46
N GLY A 19 -15.85 -18.41 41.60
CA GLY A 19 -15.59 -17.02 41.25
C GLY A 19 -14.69 -16.85 40.02
N THR A 20 -14.06 -17.91 39.51
CA THR A 20 -13.30 -17.87 38.22
C THR A 20 -14.25 -17.45 37.09
N THR A 21 -13.83 -16.52 36.24
CA THR A 21 -14.59 -16.08 35.07
C THR A 21 -14.51 -17.09 33.92
N ILE A 22 -15.52 -17.05 33.03
CA ILE A 22 -15.47 -17.87 31.79
C ILE A 22 -14.19 -17.58 30.99
N LEU A 23 -13.74 -16.33 30.94
CA LEU A 23 -12.51 -15.92 30.23
C LEU A 23 -11.26 -16.60 30.83
N GLU A 24 -11.15 -16.62 32.17
CA GLU A 24 -10.03 -17.24 32.88
C GLU A 24 -10.04 -18.75 32.71
N ALA A 25 -11.22 -19.38 32.86
CA ALA A 25 -11.38 -20.82 32.62
C ALA A 25 -11.00 -21.22 31.19
N ALA A 26 -11.45 -20.45 30.18
CA ALA A 26 -11.09 -20.68 28.77
C ALA A 26 -9.59 -20.54 28.52
N ARG A 27 -8.93 -19.55 29.13
CA ARG A 27 -7.47 -19.40 29.05
C ARG A 27 -6.71 -20.59 29.65
N GLY A 28 -7.20 -21.12 30.77
CA GLY A 28 -6.65 -22.34 31.36
C GLY A 28 -6.71 -23.56 30.44
N LEU A 29 -7.68 -23.62 29.55
CA LEU A 29 -7.84 -24.65 28.52
C LEU A 29 -7.09 -24.31 27.20
N GLY A 30 -6.39 -23.18 27.09
CA GLY A 30 -5.78 -22.71 25.86
C GLY A 30 -6.80 -22.15 24.83
N ILE A 31 -8.06 -21.96 25.21
CA ILE A 31 -9.11 -21.41 24.34
C ILE A 31 -9.03 -19.88 24.35
N ARG A 32 -8.86 -19.29 23.16
CA ARG A 32 -8.79 -17.82 23.00
C ARG A 32 -10.17 -17.21 22.88
N ILE A 33 -10.54 -16.36 23.83
CA ILE A 33 -11.69 -15.45 23.75
C ILE A 33 -11.15 -14.02 23.54
N PRO A 34 -11.52 -13.30 22.46
CA PRO A 34 -11.01 -11.94 22.23
C PRO A 34 -11.59 -10.95 23.25
N THR A 35 -10.77 -9.95 23.64
CA THR A 35 -11.17 -8.91 24.59
C THR A 35 -10.66 -7.55 24.12
N MET A 36 -11.35 -6.46 24.52
CA MET A 36 -10.87 -5.07 24.32
C MET A 36 -10.86 -4.26 25.62
N CYS A 37 -11.89 -4.38 26.44
CA CYS A 37 -12.02 -3.63 27.70
C CYS A 37 -11.54 -4.43 28.94
N HIS A 38 -10.81 -5.50 28.76
CA HIS A 38 -10.25 -6.32 29.84
C HIS A 38 -8.73 -6.18 29.89
N VAL A 39 -8.22 -5.82 31.08
CA VAL A 39 -6.80 -5.75 31.41
C VAL A 39 -6.54 -6.62 32.62
N PRO A 40 -5.55 -7.53 32.61
CA PRO A 40 -5.22 -8.36 33.75
C PRO A 40 -4.93 -7.53 35.01
N GLY A 41 -5.53 -7.94 36.15
CA GLY A 41 -5.39 -7.24 37.43
C GLY A 41 -6.20 -5.96 37.57
N ILE A 42 -7.05 -5.63 36.60
CA ILE A 42 -8.04 -4.54 36.65
C ILE A 42 -9.43 -5.15 36.52
N GLU A 43 -10.33 -4.75 37.37
CA GLU A 43 -11.72 -5.22 37.30
C GLU A 43 -12.36 -4.85 35.96
N PRO A 44 -12.99 -5.80 35.22
CA PRO A 44 -13.49 -5.57 33.87
C PRO A 44 -14.75 -4.67 33.88
N ALA A 45 -14.78 -3.69 32.99
CA ALA A 45 -15.97 -2.84 32.80
C ALA A 45 -17.09 -3.54 32.00
N SER A 46 -16.78 -4.59 31.25
CA SER A 46 -17.69 -5.39 30.40
C SER A 46 -18.48 -4.58 29.37
N SER A 47 -17.97 -3.42 28.97
CA SER A 47 -18.67 -2.45 28.10
C SER A 47 -18.58 -2.78 26.60
N CYS A 48 -17.48 -3.40 26.13
CA CYS A 48 -17.23 -3.58 24.69
C CYS A 48 -17.94 -4.78 24.06
N PHE A 49 -18.35 -5.77 24.83
CA PHE A 49 -19.04 -6.99 24.43
C PHE A 49 -18.29 -7.88 23.39
N ILE A 50 -17.00 -7.66 23.19
CA ILE A 50 -16.18 -8.44 22.26
C ILE A 50 -15.88 -9.85 22.80
N CYS A 51 -15.91 -10.03 24.11
CA CYS A 51 -15.77 -11.33 24.75
C CYS A 51 -17.10 -12.12 24.86
N ALA A 52 -18.12 -11.76 24.08
CA ALA A 52 -19.42 -12.43 24.07
C ALA A 52 -19.25 -13.94 23.83
N VAL A 53 -19.95 -14.75 24.62
CA VAL A 53 -20.05 -16.23 24.49
C VAL A 53 -21.50 -16.66 24.62
N ALA A 54 -21.83 -17.82 24.03
CA ALA A 54 -23.14 -18.45 24.24
C ALA A 54 -23.04 -19.43 25.41
N ILE A 55 -24.09 -19.49 26.21
CA ILE A 55 -24.24 -20.43 27.33
C ILE A 55 -25.45 -21.29 27.04
N GLU A 56 -25.31 -22.60 27.11
CA GLU A 56 -26.42 -23.53 26.88
C GLU A 56 -27.62 -23.22 27.80
N GLY A 57 -28.82 -23.24 27.20
CA GLY A 57 -30.07 -22.88 27.92
C GLY A 57 -30.31 -21.38 28.08
N ARG A 58 -29.39 -20.48 27.69
CA ARG A 58 -29.59 -19.02 27.68
C ARG A 58 -29.89 -18.50 26.28
N ARG A 59 -30.84 -17.54 26.19
CA ARG A 59 -31.20 -16.88 24.94
C ARG A 59 -30.27 -15.70 24.57
N THR A 60 -29.48 -15.22 25.53
CA THR A 60 -28.64 -14.04 25.40
C THR A 60 -27.18 -14.42 25.56
N PHE A 61 -26.30 -13.72 24.85
CA PHE A 61 -24.85 -13.86 25.01
C PHE A 61 -24.43 -13.28 26.39
N ALA A 62 -23.35 -13.83 26.93
CA ALA A 62 -22.75 -13.38 28.18
C ALA A 62 -21.34 -12.80 27.95
N PRO A 63 -20.92 -11.75 28.71
CA PRO A 63 -19.56 -11.24 28.66
C PRO A 63 -18.63 -12.18 29.45
N ALA A 64 -17.80 -12.94 28.75
CA ALA A 64 -16.90 -13.92 29.38
C ALA A 64 -15.91 -13.30 30.39
N CYS A 65 -15.55 -12.02 30.22
CA CYS A 65 -14.57 -11.34 31.08
C CYS A 65 -15.10 -11.05 32.50
N ALA A 66 -16.41 -11.06 32.70
CA ALA A 66 -17.02 -10.75 34.00
C ALA A 66 -18.03 -11.81 34.48
N MET A 67 -18.39 -12.77 33.64
CA MET A 67 -19.34 -13.82 34.01
C MET A 67 -18.59 -14.94 34.75
N PRO A 68 -18.84 -15.18 36.03
CA PRO A 68 -18.29 -16.33 36.76
C PRO A 68 -18.88 -17.65 36.23
N VAL A 69 -18.09 -18.70 36.26
CA VAL A 69 -18.55 -20.04 35.91
C VAL A 69 -19.47 -20.61 36.99
N ALA A 70 -20.38 -21.48 36.59
CA ALA A 70 -21.25 -22.23 37.49
C ALA A 70 -21.13 -23.73 37.23
N GLU A 71 -21.48 -24.55 38.20
CA GLU A 71 -21.41 -26.00 38.10
C GLU A 71 -22.27 -26.52 36.93
N GLY A 72 -21.67 -27.36 36.09
CA GLY A 72 -22.32 -27.93 34.93
C GLY A 72 -22.57 -26.95 33.76
N MET A 73 -22.03 -25.72 33.82
CA MET A 73 -22.19 -24.72 32.74
C MET A 73 -21.53 -25.24 31.45
N VAL A 74 -22.27 -25.11 30.33
CA VAL A 74 -21.75 -25.40 28.99
C VAL A 74 -21.65 -24.10 28.18
N VAL A 75 -20.46 -23.80 27.66
CA VAL A 75 -20.13 -22.54 26.99
C VAL A 75 -19.61 -22.78 25.59
N TRP A 76 -20.12 -22.01 24.62
CA TRP A 76 -19.66 -22.00 23.24
C TRP A 76 -18.97 -20.66 22.94
N THR A 77 -17.69 -20.70 22.57
CA THR A 77 -16.89 -19.49 22.40
C THR A 77 -16.75 -19.03 20.96
N ASN A 78 -17.04 -19.89 19.98
CA ASN A 78 -16.77 -19.57 18.55
C ASN A 78 -17.85 -20.09 17.57
N SER A 79 -19.11 -20.21 18.04
CA SER A 79 -20.22 -20.56 17.15
C SER A 79 -20.48 -19.45 16.12
N PRO A 80 -21.15 -19.73 14.97
CA PRO A 80 -21.53 -18.71 14.00
C PRO A 80 -22.27 -17.51 14.62
N ASP A 81 -23.19 -17.75 15.57
CA ASP A 81 -23.95 -16.71 16.25
C ASP A 81 -23.06 -15.85 17.15
N VAL A 82 -22.12 -16.46 17.90
CA VAL A 82 -21.13 -15.73 18.70
C VAL A 82 -20.26 -14.85 17.81
N ARG A 83 -19.81 -15.37 16.67
CA ARG A 83 -19.03 -14.58 15.70
C ARG A 83 -19.83 -13.42 15.13
N ALA A 84 -21.10 -13.64 14.79
CA ALA A 84 -22.01 -12.59 14.31
C ALA A 84 -22.24 -11.51 15.37
N ALA A 85 -22.44 -11.89 16.64
CA ALA A 85 -22.59 -10.95 17.75
C ALA A 85 -21.35 -10.08 17.96
N ARG A 86 -20.15 -10.66 17.89
CA ARG A 86 -18.89 -9.90 18.00
C ARG A 86 -18.66 -8.98 16.80
N LYS A 87 -18.97 -9.44 15.59
CA LYS A 87 -18.94 -8.60 14.38
C LYS A 87 -19.84 -7.40 14.53
N MET A 88 -21.10 -7.61 14.98
CA MET A 88 -22.06 -6.54 15.23
C MET A 88 -21.57 -5.54 16.28
N ALA A 89 -20.99 -6.02 17.38
CA ALA A 89 -20.43 -5.15 18.42
C ALA A 89 -19.28 -4.29 17.89
N LEU A 90 -18.39 -4.85 17.06
CA LEU A 90 -17.31 -4.10 16.41
C LEU A 90 -17.86 -3.06 15.42
N GLU A 91 -18.84 -3.42 14.60
CA GLU A 91 -19.48 -2.51 13.65
C GLU A 91 -20.16 -1.32 14.36
N LEU A 92 -20.81 -1.57 15.50
CA LEU A 92 -21.40 -0.52 16.34
C LEU A 92 -20.32 0.39 16.98
N LEU A 93 -19.23 -0.18 17.51
CA LEU A 93 -18.11 0.59 18.06
C LEU A 93 -17.38 1.45 17.00
N LEU A 94 -17.42 1.02 15.75
CA LEU A 94 -16.79 1.73 14.62
C LEU A 94 -17.72 2.79 14.03
N SER A 95 -19.03 2.75 14.30
CA SER A 95 -20.03 3.62 13.68
C SER A 95 -19.82 5.11 14.01
N ASP A 96 -19.38 5.43 15.22
CA ASP A 96 -19.10 6.79 15.69
C ASP A 96 -17.61 7.12 15.82
N HIS A 97 -16.73 6.15 15.54
CA HIS A 97 -15.29 6.31 15.64
C HIS A 97 -14.79 7.40 14.69
N ALA A 98 -14.32 8.51 15.23
CA ALA A 98 -13.75 9.62 14.48
C ALA A 98 -12.22 9.57 14.54
N GLY A 99 -11.59 9.51 13.40
CA GLY A 99 -10.13 9.51 13.28
C GLY A 99 -9.67 8.90 11.99
N GLU A 100 -8.39 9.03 11.74
CA GLU A 100 -7.69 8.39 10.62
C GLU A 100 -6.87 7.22 11.14
N CYS A 101 -7.21 6.00 10.74
CA CYS A 101 -6.35 4.85 11.05
C CYS A 101 -5.04 4.92 10.28
N VAL A 102 -5.10 5.37 9.03
CA VAL A 102 -3.98 5.49 8.11
C VAL A 102 -3.89 6.92 7.61
N ALA A 103 -2.70 7.50 7.58
CA ALA A 103 -2.52 8.85 7.06
C ALA A 103 -2.97 8.95 5.59
N PRO A 104 -3.57 10.08 5.13
CA PRO A 104 -4.07 10.21 3.77
C PRO A 104 -3.02 9.93 2.71
N CYS A 105 -1.78 10.39 2.92
CA CYS A 105 -0.65 10.09 2.04
C CYS A 105 -0.33 8.59 1.97
N ALA A 106 -0.39 7.88 3.09
CA ALA A 106 -0.15 6.43 3.14
C ALA A 106 -1.32 5.64 2.54
N ALA A 107 -2.56 6.09 2.72
CA ALA A 107 -3.75 5.50 2.12
C ALA A 107 -3.76 5.62 0.59
N GLN A 108 -3.21 6.72 0.06
CA GLN A 108 -3.08 6.94 -1.39
C GLN A 108 -1.90 6.17 -2.02
N CYS A 109 -0.95 5.71 -1.21
CA CYS A 109 0.20 4.95 -1.72
C CYS A 109 -0.22 3.54 -2.14
N PRO A 110 -0.03 3.13 -3.42
CA PRO A 110 -0.41 1.78 -3.88
C PRO A 110 0.33 0.65 -3.15
N ALA A 111 1.52 0.93 -2.59
CA ALA A 111 2.28 -0.01 -1.78
C ALA A 111 1.89 0.01 -0.29
N ALA A 112 0.96 0.87 0.12
CA ALA A 112 0.58 1.09 1.52
C ALA A 112 1.79 1.37 2.44
N LEU A 113 2.70 2.24 1.97
CA LEU A 113 3.91 2.63 2.69
C LEU A 113 3.56 3.45 3.94
N ASP A 114 4.19 3.17 5.08
CA ASP A 114 4.11 4.05 6.25
C ASP A 114 4.93 5.32 6.04
N ILE A 115 4.32 6.26 5.31
CA ILE A 115 4.97 7.53 4.95
C ILE A 115 5.31 8.36 6.18
N PRO A 116 4.40 8.60 7.15
CA PRO A 116 4.78 9.32 8.36
C PRO A 116 5.88 8.64 9.16
N GLY A 117 5.97 7.29 9.13
CA GLY A 117 7.00 6.53 9.85
C GLY A 117 8.40 6.80 9.31
N PHE A 118 8.61 6.66 7.99
CA PHE A 118 9.94 6.94 7.41
C PHE A 118 10.31 8.42 7.47
N VAL A 119 9.33 9.33 7.29
CA VAL A 119 9.56 10.78 7.42
C VAL A 119 9.96 11.16 8.84
N TYR A 120 9.32 10.56 9.85
CA TYR A 120 9.71 10.75 11.25
C TYR A 120 11.16 10.31 11.52
N GLY A 121 11.59 9.18 10.96
CA GLY A 121 12.97 8.73 11.06
C GLY A 121 13.97 9.77 10.53
N ILE A 122 13.70 10.38 9.35
CA ILE A 122 14.53 11.47 8.80
C ILE A 122 14.54 12.68 9.76
N ALA A 123 13.39 13.10 10.25
CA ALA A 123 13.27 14.24 11.16
C ALA A 123 14.02 14.05 12.49
N ALA A 124 14.14 12.79 12.94
CA ALA A 124 14.87 12.37 14.15
C ALA A 124 16.36 12.07 13.89
N GLY A 125 16.84 12.12 12.64
CA GLY A 125 18.20 11.73 12.28
C GLY A 125 18.45 10.22 12.25
N ASP A 126 17.39 9.40 12.39
CA ASP A 126 17.45 7.93 12.30
C ASP A 126 17.19 7.46 10.87
N ASN A 127 18.20 7.65 10.03
CA ASN A 127 18.13 7.28 8.62
C ASN A 127 18.01 5.76 8.41
N ARG A 128 18.52 4.95 9.33
CA ARG A 128 18.40 3.49 9.26
C ARG A 128 16.95 3.05 9.43
N ARG A 129 16.26 3.56 10.45
CA ARG A 129 14.84 3.31 10.68
C ARG A 129 14.00 3.74 9.47
N SER A 130 14.32 4.89 8.87
CA SER A 130 13.66 5.36 7.65
C SER A 130 13.78 4.33 6.52
N MET A 131 14.99 3.78 6.30
CA MET A 131 15.22 2.75 5.28
C MET A 131 14.50 1.44 5.61
N GLU A 132 14.50 0.99 6.86
CA GLU A 132 13.78 -0.19 7.31
C GLU A 132 12.27 -0.07 7.02
N THR A 133 11.69 1.09 7.35
CA THR A 133 10.28 1.39 7.05
C THR A 133 9.98 1.39 5.54
N LEU A 134 10.87 1.94 4.71
CA LEU A 134 10.74 1.86 3.25
C LEU A 134 10.80 0.41 2.76
N ALA A 135 11.77 -0.36 3.24
CA ALA A 135 12.06 -1.73 2.80
C ALA A 135 10.95 -2.74 3.17
N GLU A 136 10.16 -2.46 4.22
CA GLU A 136 9.00 -3.28 4.59
C GLU A 136 7.95 -3.36 3.46
N ARG A 137 7.83 -2.32 2.65
CA ARG A 137 6.80 -2.21 1.61
C ARG A 137 7.35 -2.08 0.19
N LEU A 138 8.59 -1.66 0.04
CA LEU A 138 9.23 -1.36 -1.23
C LEU A 138 10.56 -2.10 -1.34
N ALA A 139 10.63 -3.05 -2.27
CA ALA A 139 11.87 -3.79 -2.57
C ALA A 139 12.89 -2.94 -3.35
N LEU A 140 12.44 -1.90 -4.04
CA LEU A 140 13.22 -1.03 -4.91
C LEU A 140 13.01 0.46 -4.52
N PRO A 141 13.33 0.86 -3.27
CA PRO A 141 13.00 2.19 -2.78
C PRO A 141 13.77 3.31 -3.48
N GLY A 142 15.02 3.10 -3.87
CA GLY A 142 15.82 4.10 -4.57
C GLY A 142 15.34 4.39 -5.99
N SER A 143 14.97 3.34 -6.74
CA SER A 143 14.33 3.47 -8.04
C SER A 143 12.98 4.17 -7.95
N LEU A 144 12.11 3.72 -7.02
CA LEU A 144 10.78 4.30 -6.86
C LEU A 144 10.81 5.75 -6.37
N GLY A 145 11.75 6.13 -5.51
CA GLY A 145 11.92 7.51 -5.06
C GLY A 145 12.19 8.50 -6.20
N ARG A 146 12.72 7.98 -7.34
CA ARG A 146 13.01 8.77 -8.56
C ARG A 146 11.84 8.86 -9.53
N ILE A 147 11.11 7.75 -9.72
CA ILE A 147 10.16 7.63 -10.85
C ILE A 147 8.69 7.57 -10.43
N CYS A 148 8.38 7.48 -9.14
CA CYS A 148 7.00 7.45 -8.67
C CYS A 148 6.31 8.79 -8.97
N PRO A 149 5.05 8.79 -9.50
CA PRO A 149 4.30 10.02 -9.77
C PRO A 149 3.80 10.72 -8.49
N ARG A 150 4.26 10.30 -7.32
CA ARG A 150 4.07 10.99 -6.03
C ARG A 150 2.60 11.19 -5.65
N LEU A 151 1.72 10.21 -5.95
CA LEU A 151 0.28 10.29 -5.64
C LEU A 151 -0.01 10.63 -4.18
N CYS A 152 0.88 10.26 -3.26
CA CYS A 152 0.79 10.56 -1.84
C CYS A 152 0.89 12.07 -1.52
N GLU A 153 1.60 12.85 -2.32
CA GLU A 153 1.82 14.28 -2.08
C GLU A 153 0.54 15.09 -2.29
N SER A 154 -0.29 14.71 -3.28
CA SER A 154 -1.58 15.37 -3.54
C SER A 154 -2.58 15.21 -2.39
N GLN A 155 -2.44 14.14 -1.58
CA GLN A 155 -3.30 13.87 -0.43
C GLN A 155 -2.66 14.29 0.91
N CYS A 156 -1.49 14.91 0.87
CA CYS A 156 -0.86 15.43 2.07
C CYS A 156 -1.68 16.59 2.65
N ARG A 157 -2.12 16.49 3.91
CA ARG A 157 -2.88 17.58 4.58
C ARG A 157 -2.13 18.91 4.60
N ARG A 158 -0.80 18.88 4.55
CA ARG A 158 0.02 20.08 4.47
C ARG A 158 -0.27 20.91 3.21
N SER A 159 -0.82 20.30 2.14
CA SER A 159 -1.24 21.01 0.93
C SER A 159 -2.32 22.07 1.18
N GLU A 160 -3.12 21.92 2.25
CA GLU A 160 -4.15 22.88 2.66
C GLU A 160 -3.57 24.09 3.43
N LEU A 161 -2.28 24.06 3.80
CA LEU A 161 -1.65 25.10 4.62
C LEU A 161 -0.56 25.86 3.87
N ASP A 162 0.45 25.17 3.34
CA ASP A 162 1.68 25.75 2.78
C ASP A 162 2.38 24.86 1.74
N GLY A 163 1.62 23.99 1.11
CA GLY A 163 2.10 23.02 0.13
C GLY A 163 2.38 21.63 0.71
N GLY A 164 2.00 20.62 -0.04
CA GLY A 164 2.21 19.21 0.33
C GLY A 164 3.68 18.91 0.60
N LEU A 165 3.93 17.93 1.47
CA LEU A 165 5.29 17.50 1.79
C LEU A 165 5.99 16.91 0.54
N ALA A 166 7.28 17.16 0.36
CA ALA A 166 8.09 16.60 -0.72
C ALA A 166 8.45 15.12 -0.44
N ILE A 167 7.42 14.27 -0.38
CA ILE A 167 7.53 12.87 0.05
C ILE A 167 8.45 12.07 -0.87
N GLY A 168 8.37 12.27 -2.18
CA GLY A 168 9.24 11.59 -3.15
C GLY A 168 10.72 11.93 -2.96
N ALA A 169 11.03 13.22 -2.74
CA ALA A 169 12.40 13.66 -2.47
C ALA A 169 12.95 13.13 -1.14
N LEU A 170 12.12 13.08 -0.08
CA LEU A 170 12.47 12.48 1.21
C LEU A 170 12.65 10.96 1.09
N HIS A 171 11.80 10.28 0.32
CA HIS A 171 11.91 8.86 0.03
C HIS A 171 13.26 8.54 -0.65
N ARG A 172 13.59 9.29 -1.70
CA ARG A 172 14.87 9.17 -2.39
C ARG A 172 16.05 9.44 -1.45
N TYR A 173 15.96 10.48 -0.62
CA TYR A 173 17.00 10.82 0.35
C TYR A 173 17.31 9.64 1.28
N ALA A 174 16.30 9.06 1.91
CA ALA A 174 16.47 7.93 2.83
C ALA A 174 17.03 6.67 2.13
N ALA A 175 16.54 6.38 0.90
CA ALA A 175 17.01 5.24 0.14
C ALA A 175 18.48 5.40 -0.30
N ASP A 176 18.86 6.57 -0.82
CA ASP A 176 20.22 6.82 -1.33
C ASP A 176 21.28 6.80 -0.22
N LEU A 177 20.96 7.24 1.00
CA LEU A 177 21.88 7.17 2.14
C LEU A 177 22.21 5.75 2.56
N ASN A 178 21.27 4.81 2.40
CA ASN A 178 21.40 3.46 2.90
C ASN A 178 21.63 2.42 1.79
N ARG A 179 21.69 2.85 0.54
CA ARG A 179 21.74 1.99 -0.66
C ARG A 179 22.81 0.89 -0.60
N ALA A 180 23.99 1.21 -0.10
CA ALA A 180 25.10 0.26 -0.05
C ALA A 180 25.13 -0.61 1.22
N SER A 181 24.54 -0.14 2.32
CA SER A 181 24.69 -0.72 3.66
C SER A 181 23.50 -1.58 4.11
N TYR A 182 22.30 -1.32 3.57
CA TYR A 182 21.11 -2.01 4.02
C TYR A 182 20.88 -3.32 3.26
N VAL A 183 20.93 -4.43 3.98
CA VAL A 183 20.49 -5.75 3.50
C VAL A 183 19.54 -6.32 4.53
N PRO A 184 18.29 -6.67 4.17
CA PRO A 184 17.35 -7.25 5.11
C PRO A 184 17.78 -8.64 5.56
N LYS A 185 17.28 -9.07 6.71
CA LYS A 185 17.56 -10.40 7.24
C LYS A 185 16.82 -11.45 6.40
N ARG A 186 17.53 -12.51 6.02
CA ARG A 186 16.94 -13.74 5.47
C ARG A 186 16.71 -14.74 6.61
N LEU A 187 15.53 -15.38 6.64
CA LEU A 187 15.24 -16.51 7.53
C LEU A 187 15.94 -17.79 7.02
N GLU A 188 15.97 -18.81 7.86
CA GLU A 188 16.52 -20.12 7.52
C GLU A 188 15.83 -20.70 6.26
N SER A 189 16.58 -21.50 5.49
CA SER A 189 16.05 -22.08 4.26
C SER A 189 14.89 -23.01 4.53
N THR A 190 13.82 -22.83 3.78
CA THR A 190 12.64 -23.71 3.83
C THR A 190 12.77 -24.94 2.93
N GLY A 191 13.83 -25.03 2.13
CA GLY A 191 14.00 -26.04 1.10
C GLY A 191 13.00 -25.93 -0.07
N LYS A 192 12.19 -24.87 -0.12
CA LYS A 192 11.21 -24.62 -1.20
C LYS A 192 11.77 -23.64 -2.21
N SER A 193 11.57 -23.94 -3.50
CA SER A 193 12.04 -23.08 -4.60
C SER A 193 10.88 -22.48 -5.39
N VAL A 194 11.05 -21.23 -5.82
CA VAL A 194 10.08 -20.48 -6.64
C VAL A 194 10.74 -20.05 -7.95
N ALA A 195 10.09 -20.37 -9.07
CA ALA A 195 10.44 -19.82 -10.36
C ALA A 195 9.69 -18.50 -10.58
N ILE A 196 10.38 -17.48 -11.04
CA ILE A 196 9.80 -16.16 -11.34
C ILE A 196 10.06 -15.85 -12.82
N ILE A 197 9.01 -15.71 -13.62
CA ILE A 197 9.09 -15.39 -15.05
C ILE A 197 8.97 -13.88 -15.21
N GLY A 198 10.08 -13.22 -15.48
CA GLY A 198 10.24 -11.78 -15.57
C GLY A 198 11.04 -11.20 -14.41
N ALA A 199 12.18 -10.59 -14.71
CA ALA A 199 13.06 -9.89 -13.77
C ALA A 199 12.80 -8.37 -13.76
N GLY A 200 11.55 -7.94 -14.01
CA GLY A 200 11.08 -6.57 -13.85
C GLY A 200 10.69 -6.26 -12.40
N PRO A 201 10.09 -5.06 -12.13
CA PRO A 201 9.78 -4.60 -10.76
C PRO A 201 8.98 -5.59 -9.92
N ALA A 202 7.97 -6.25 -10.52
CA ALA A 202 7.13 -7.21 -9.82
C ALA A 202 7.91 -8.50 -9.46
N GLY A 203 8.68 -9.03 -10.41
CA GLY A 203 9.50 -10.23 -10.18
C GLY A 203 10.63 -9.99 -9.17
N LEU A 204 11.32 -8.86 -9.26
CA LEU A 204 12.37 -8.46 -8.31
C LEU A 204 11.79 -8.29 -6.90
N ALA A 205 10.61 -7.66 -6.78
CA ALA A 205 9.94 -7.51 -5.48
C ALA A 205 9.48 -8.86 -4.90
N ALA A 206 8.93 -9.74 -5.73
CA ALA A 206 8.55 -11.09 -5.27
C ALA A 206 9.77 -11.87 -4.76
N ALA A 207 10.89 -11.85 -5.50
CA ALA A 207 12.14 -12.47 -5.07
C ALA A 207 12.63 -11.89 -3.74
N TYR A 208 12.66 -10.56 -3.61
CA TYR A 208 13.10 -9.86 -2.40
C TYR A 208 12.33 -10.33 -1.14
N TYR A 209 11.00 -10.41 -1.21
CA TYR A 209 10.21 -10.80 -0.04
C TYR A 209 10.17 -12.33 0.20
N LEU A 210 10.27 -13.15 -0.84
CA LEU A 210 10.33 -14.61 -0.70
C LEU A 210 11.66 -15.06 -0.12
N LEU A 211 12.77 -14.46 -0.55
CA LEU A 211 14.11 -14.74 -0.02
C LEU A 211 14.21 -14.43 1.48
N GLN A 212 13.62 -13.30 1.93
CA GLN A 212 13.55 -12.97 3.36
C GLN A 212 12.82 -14.05 4.15
N LYS A 213 11.81 -14.72 3.55
CA LYS A 213 11.07 -15.83 4.18
C LYS A 213 11.79 -17.18 4.08
N GLY A 214 13.01 -17.23 3.56
CA GLY A 214 13.84 -18.42 3.45
C GLY A 214 13.56 -19.28 2.22
N HIS A 215 12.72 -18.86 1.28
CA HIS A 215 12.52 -19.58 0.02
C HIS A 215 13.62 -19.26 -0.98
N ASP A 216 13.98 -20.23 -1.83
CA ASP A 216 14.93 -20.00 -2.93
C ASP A 216 14.19 -19.45 -4.15
N CYS A 217 14.79 -18.46 -4.83
CA CYS A 217 14.18 -17.83 -5.99
C CYS A 217 15.12 -17.89 -7.20
N THR A 218 14.58 -18.29 -8.36
CA THR A 218 15.24 -18.19 -9.66
C THR A 218 14.38 -17.34 -10.59
N LEU A 219 14.96 -16.23 -11.06
CA LEU A 219 14.31 -15.31 -11.99
C LEU A 219 14.76 -15.63 -13.42
N PHE A 220 13.79 -15.79 -14.32
CA PHE A 220 14.00 -16.02 -15.75
C PHE A 220 13.56 -14.77 -16.52
N ASP A 221 14.38 -14.28 -17.43
CA ASP A 221 14.03 -13.14 -18.26
C ASP A 221 14.64 -13.25 -19.67
N ALA A 222 13.90 -12.77 -20.66
CA ALA A 222 14.34 -12.77 -22.05
C ALA A 222 15.48 -11.76 -22.31
N TYR A 223 15.59 -10.72 -21.50
CA TYR A 223 16.65 -9.72 -21.60
C TYR A 223 17.96 -10.19 -20.96
N PRO A 224 19.11 -9.63 -21.37
CA PRO A 224 20.41 -10.02 -20.83
C PRO A 224 20.67 -9.50 -19.41
N LEU A 225 19.97 -8.45 -18.97
CA LEU A 225 20.13 -7.86 -17.64
C LEU A 225 18.78 -7.70 -16.94
N PRO A 226 18.72 -7.88 -15.61
CA PRO A 226 17.49 -7.69 -14.84
C PRO A 226 17.11 -6.21 -14.73
N GLY A 227 15.83 -5.94 -14.43
CA GLY A 227 15.29 -4.60 -14.23
C GLY A 227 14.03 -4.32 -15.07
N GLY A 228 13.78 -5.08 -16.15
CA GLY A 228 12.61 -4.88 -16.99
C GLY A 228 12.48 -3.42 -17.48
N MET A 229 11.29 -2.85 -17.41
CA MET A 229 11.05 -1.47 -17.86
C MET A 229 11.83 -0.41 -17.06
N LEU A 230 12.26 -0.67 -15.84
CA LEU A 230 13.15 0.25 -15.10
C LEU A 230 14.51 0.41 -15.79
N ARG A 231 14.98 -0.66 -16.44
CA ARG A 231 16.25 -0.65 -17.18
C ARG A 231 16.07 -0.20 -18.62
N TYR A 232 15.10 -0.78 -19.33
CA TYR A 232 15.00 -0.68 -20.78
C TYR A 232 14.00 0.39 -21.26
N GLY A 233 13.03 0.78 -20.40
CA GLY A 233 12.00 1.74 -20.77
C GLY A 233 12.19 3.12 -20.16
N ILE A 234 12.84 3.25 -19.00
CA ILE A 234 13.03 4.54 -18.33
C ILE A 234 14.43 5.08 -18.63
N PRO A 235 14.57 6.31 -19.16
CA PRO A 235 15.87 6.90 -19.48
C PRO A 235 16.75 7.12 -18.25
N ALA A 236 18.09 7.12 -18.46
CA ALA A 236 19.07 7.26 -17.38
C ALA A 236 18.97 8.62 -16.66
N TYR A 237 18.54 9.67 -17.34
CA TYR A 237 18.37 11.01 -16.73
C TYR A 237 17.24 11.07 -15.69
N ARG A 238 16.32 10.08 -15.68
CA ARG A 238 15.29 9.89 -14.64
C ARG A 238 15.68 8.80 -13.64
N LEU A 239 16.26 7.70 -14.12
CA LEU A 239 16.70 6.58 -13.31
C LEU A 239 18.09 6.10 -13.75
N PRO A 240 19.14 6.56 -13.09
CA PRO A 240 20.50 6.06 -13.30
C PRO A 240 20.58 4.55 -13.09
N LYS A 241 21.28 3.85 -13.96
CA LYS A 241 21.29 2.38 -13.93
C LYS A 241 22.10 1.83 -12.77
N ASP A 242 23.09 2.57 -12.27
CA ASP A 242 23.83 2.25 -11.05
C ASP A 242 22.94 2.26 -9.79
N ALA A 243 21.91 3.11 -9.76
CA ALA A 243 20.93 3.12 -8.68
C ALA A 243 20.08 1.84 -8.68
N LEU A 244 19.62 1.41 -9.85
CA LEU A 244 18.88 0.15 -10.03
C LEU A 244 19.78 -1.07 -9.75
N ASP A 245 21.03 -1.06 -10.23
CA ASP A 245 21.98 -2.16 -10.05
C ASP A 245 22.31 -2.39 -8.58
N ALA A 246 22.43 -1.34 -7.79
CA ALA A 246 22.67 -1.46 -6.36
C ALA A 246 21.48 -2.12 -5.62
N GLU A 247 20.25 -1.88 -6.06
CA GLU A 247 19.07 -2.54 -5.48
C GLU A 247 18.95 -4.00 -5.91
N ILE A 248 19.28 -4.31 -7.17
CA ILE A 248 19.37 -5.68 -7.66
C ILE A 248 20.46 -6.47 -6.93
N ASP A 249 21.60 -5.82 -6.63
CA ASP A 249 22.68 -6.42 -5.82
C ASP A 249 22.21 -6.81 -4.43
N VAL A 250 21.35 -6.02 -3.76
CA VAL A 250 20.72 -6.42 -2.49
C VAL A 250 19.95 -7.73 -2.65
N ILE A 251 19.17 -7.87 -3.73
CA ILE A 251 18.38 -9.07 -3.99
C ILE A 251 19.31 -10.25 -4.31
N THR A 252 20.42 -10.01 -5.02
CA THR A 252 21.46 -11.01 -5.30
C THR A 252 22.12 -11.49 -4.00
N ARG A 253 22.50 -10.58 -3.12
CA ARG A 253 23.10 -10.90 -1.80
C ARG A 253 22.13 -11.65 -0.88
N LEU A 254 20.82 -11.47 -1.05
CA LEU A 254 19.81 -12.29 -0.38
C LEU A 254 19.75 -13.74 -0.93
N GLY A 255 20.39 -14.03 -2.06
CA GLY A 255 20.50 -15.36 -2.65
C GLY A 255 19.62 -15.59 -3.88
N ALA A 256 19.16 -14.55 -4.58
CA ALA A 256 18.46 -14.69 -5.85
C ALA A 256 19.40 -15.27 -6.93
N ARG A 257 18.85 -16.15 -7.76
CA ARG A 257 19.52 -16.66 -8.96
C ARG A 257 18.88 -16.04 -10.19
N PHE A 258 19.70 -15.56 -11.12
CA PHE A 258 19.23 -14.95 -12.35
C PHE A 258 19.60 -15.84 -13.54
N SER A 259 18.60 -16.23 -14.34
CA SER A 259 18.72 -16.97 -15.59
C SER A 259 18.27 -16.06 -16.73
N MET A 260 19.20 -15.20 -17.15
CA MET A 260 18.94 -14.16 -18.15
C MET A 260 19.11 -14.69 -19.58
N GLY A 261 18.52 -13.98 -20.56
CA GLY A 261 18.52 -14.43 -21.96
C GLY A 261 17.64 -15.67 -22.20
N GLN A 262 16.71 -15.96 -21.29
CA GLN A 262 15.82 -17.12 -21.34
C GLN A 262 14.39 -16.64 -21.60
N ARG A 263 13.86 -16.98 -22.76
CA ARG A 263 12.51 -16.58 -23.19
C ARG A 263 11.52 -17.72 -22.91
N TRP A 264 10.45 -17.41 -22.23
CA TRP A 264 9.31 -18.32 -22.03
C TRP A 264 8.72 -18.73 -23.40
N GLY A 265 8.48 -20.03 -23.58
CA GLY A 265 7.98 -20.62 -24.83
C GLY A 265 9.06 -20.99 -25.85
N GLU A 266 10.33 -20.62 -25.59
CA GLU A 266 11.48 -21.00 -26.43
C GLU A 266 12.46 -21.88 -25.64
N GLN A 267 13.04 -21.38 -24.57
CA GLN A 267 14.01 -22.12 -23.76
C GLN A 267 13.37 -22.91 -22.63
N PHE A 268 12.19 -22.53 -22.16
CA PHE A 268 11.46 -23.22 -21.10
C PHE A 268 9.93 -23.08 -21.28
N THR A 269 9.18 -23.99 -20.63
CA THR A 269 7.72 -23.96 -20.58
C THR A 269 7.23 -23.82 -19.14
N LEU A 270 5.99 -23.34 -18.94
CA LEU A 270 5.37 -23.27 -17.63
C LEU A 270 5.27 -24.66 -16.97
N ALA A 271 4.90 -25.68 -17.74
CA ALA A 271 4.83 -27.05 -17.27
C ALA A 271 6.19 -27.57 -16.78
N GLY A 272 7.29 -27.21 -17.47
CA GLY A 272 8.66 -27.53 -17.06
C GLY A 272 9.01 -26.90 -15.71
N LEU A 273 8.74 -25.60 -15.55
CA LEU A 273 8.99 -24.87 -14.30
C LEU A 273 8.16 -25.41 -13.12
N ARG A 274 6.89 -25.76 -13.35
CA ARG A 274 6.03 -26.37 -12.31
C ARG A 274 6.51 -27.72 -11.82
N LYS A 275 7.26 -28.46 -12.64
CA LYS A 275 7.90 -29.73 -12.23
C LYS A 275 9.18 -29.51 -11.45
N ALA A 276 9.93 -28.46 -11.78
CA ALA A 276 11.24 -28.17 -11.21
C ALA A 276 11.17 -27.31 -9.93
N HIS A 277 10.10 -26.56 -9.73
CA HIS A 277 9.94 -25.62 -8.63
C HIS A 277 8.64 -25.85 -7.86
N SER A 278 8.62 -25.45 -6.60
CA SER A 278 7.46 -25.61 -5.70
C SER A 278 6.31 -24.66 -6.00
N ALA A 279 6.60 -23.50 -6.63
CA ALA A 279 5.61 -22.53 -7.13
C ALA A 279 6.20 -21.73 -8.28
N VAL A 280 5.33 -21.08 -9.06
CA VAL A 280 5.71 -20.21 -10.17
C VAL A 280 5.01 -18.84 -10.03
N PHE A 281 5.74 -17.75 -10.24
CA PHE A 281 5.19 -16.40 -10.35
C PHE A 281 5.42 -15.84 -11.75
N VAL A 282 4.34 -15.45 -12.44
CA VAL A 282 4.38 -14.88 -13.79
C VAL A 282 4.30 -13.37 -13.71
N ALA A 283 5.39 -12.69 -14.08
CA ALA A 283 5.58 -11.23 -13.97
C ALA A 283 6.17 -10.63 -15.25
N ILE A 284 5.70 -11.10 -16.42
CA ILE A 284 6.22 -10.77 -17.76
C ILE A 284 6.03 -9.32 -18.19
N GLY A 285 5.24 -8.54 -17.48
CA GLY A 285 4.96 -7.14 -17.79
C GLY A 285 4.03 -6.95 -19.00
N ALA A 286 4.01 -5.72 -19.54
CA ALA A 286 3.28 -5.32 -20.74
C ALA A 286 4.27 -4.69 -21.74
N GLN A 287 4.72 -5.46 -22.72
CA GLN A 287 5.84 -5.06 -23.59
C GLN A 287 5.44 -4.87 -25.05
N ARG A 288 4.19 -5.19 -25.42
CA ARG A 288 3.69 -5.03 -26.79
C ARG A 288 3.23 -3.59 -26.99
N ALA A 289 3.90 -2.85 -27.89
CA ALA A 289 3.48 -1.51 -28.28
C ALA A 289 2.07 -1.54 -28.90
N GLN A 290 1.25 -0.56 -28.58
CA GLN A 290 -0.04 -0.37 -29.25
C GLN A 290 0.15 0.27 -30.64
N SER A 291 -0.66 -0.19 -31.62
CA SER A 291 -0.71 0.30 -32.98
C SER A 291 -1.34 1.71 -33.06
N LEU A 292 -0.78 2.60 -33.90
CA LEU A 292 -1.36 3.91 -34.21
C LEU A 292 -2.74 3.79 -34.87
N LYS A 293 -3.04 2.62 -35.48
CA LYS A 293 -4.28 2.34 -36.22
C LYS A 293 -4.48 3.31 -37.39
N CYS A 294 -3.40 3.66 -38.07
CA CYS A 294 -3.43 4.48 -39.26
C CYS A 294 -2.61 3.84 -40.39
N GLU A 295 -2.92 4.16 -41.62
CA GLU A 295 -2.18 3.70 -42.80
C GLU A 295 -0.73 4.21 -42.73
N GLY A 296 0.25 3.34 -43.06
CA GLY A 296 1.67 3.67 -43.03
C GLY A 296 2.30 3.63 -41.64
N GLU A 297 1.60 3.11 -40.62
CA GLU A 297 2.12 3.03 -39.23
C GLU A 297 3.43 2.21 -39.12
N GLU A 298 3.72 1.34 -40.06
CA GLU A 298 4.95 0.56 -40.13
C GLU A 298 6.23 1.41 -40.33
N TYR A 299 6.06 2.69 -40.75
CA TYR A 299 7.18 3.65 -40.84
C TYR A 299 7.45 4.35 -39.48
N ALA A 300 6.58 4.19 -38.48
CA ALA A 300 6.77 4.76 -37.14
C ALA A 300 7.61 3.83 -36.27
N LEU A 301 8.49 4.41 -35.46
CA LEU A 301 9.23 3.70 -34.44
C LEU A 301 8.32 3.47 -33.23
N ALA A 302 8.27 2.25 -32.71
CA ALA A 302 7.60 2.00 -31.43
C ALA A 302 8.38 2.66 -30.28
N GLY A 303 7.71 3.45 -29.45
CA GLY A 303 8.35 4.23 -28.38
C GLY A 303 9.15 3.39 -27.40
N LEU A 304 8.65 2.20 -27.02
CA LEU A 304 9.42 1.28 -26.16
C LEU A 304 10.70 0.78 -26.84
N LYS A 305 10.65 0.44 -28.12
CA LYS A 305 11.82 -0.02 -28.85
C LYS A 305 12.85 1.08 -29.04
N PHE A 306 12.37 2.31 -29.22
CA PHE A 306 13.25 3.48 -29.22
C PHE A 306 13.94 3.66 -27.87
N LEU A 307 13.20 3.66 -26.75
CA LEU A 307 13.80 3.79 -25.42
C LEU A 307 14.74 2.63 -25.06
N GLU A 308 14.40 1.40 -25.45
CA GLU A 308 15.26 0.22 -25.31
C GLU A 308 16.58 0.40 -26.08
N SER A 309 16.53 0.91 -27.32
CA SER A 309 17.72 1.16 -28.13
C SER A 309 18.61 2.25 -27.52
N VAL A 310 18.01 3.30 -26.95
CA VAL A 310 18.76 4.32 -26.20
C VAL A 310 19.39 3.73 -24.95
N ALA A 311 18.66 2.92 -24.19
CA ALA A 311 19.14 2.30 -22.96
C ALA A 311 20.28 1.28 -23.21
N THR A 312 20.30 0.64 -24.39
CA THR A 312 21.35 -0.31 -24.81
C THR A 312 22.50 0.35 -25.55
N GLY A 313 22.50 1.68 -25.71
CA GLY A 313 23.57 2.43 -26.39
C GLY A 313 23.56 2.30 -27.91
N GLN A 314 22.43 1.89 -28.49
CA GLN A 314 22.28 1.70 -29.95
C GLN A 314 21.06 2.50 -30.48
N PRO A 315 20.99 3.84 -30.26
CA PRO A 315 19.87 4.63 -30.71
C PRO A 315 19.80 4.67 -32.24
N PRO A 316 18.60 4.65 -32.85
CA PRO A 316 18.43 4.81 -34.27
C PRO A 316 18.78 6.23 -34.72
N VAL A 317 19.11 6.42 -35.98
CA VAL A 317 19.28 7.74 -36.58
C VAL A 317 17.88 8.34 -36.79
N LEU A 318 17.60 9.46 -36.14
CA LEU A 318 16.27 10.10 -36.13
C LEU A 318 16.11 11.22 -37.20
N GLY A 319 17.23 11.87 -37.59
CA GLY A 319 17.20 13.11 -38.38
C GLY A 319 16.85 14.33 -37.52
N ASP A 320 16.59 15.47 -38.17
CA ASP A 320 16.51 16.77 -37.49
C ASP A 320 15.11 17.15 -36.95
N ASP A 321 14.05 16.52 -37.46
CA ASP A 321 12.65 16.81 -37.11
C ASP A 321 11.93 15.52 -36.69
N VAL A 322 11.61 15.39 -35.40
CA VAL A 322 10.99 14.20 -34.82
C VAL A 322 9.61 14.53 -34.26
N VAL A 323 8.64 13.72 -34.64
CA VAL A 323 7.27 13.77 -34.13
C VAL A 323 7.01 12.58 -33.21
N VAL A 324 6.65 12.83 -31.94
CA VAL A 324 6.23 11.81 -30.98
C VAL A 324 4.71 11.85 -30.85
N VAL A 325 4.05 10.71 -31.05
CA VAL A 325 2.59 10.60 -30.90
C VAL A 325 2.24 9.98 -29.56
N GLY A 326 1.61 10.75 -28.67
CA GLY A 326 1.19 10.30 -27.34
C GLY A 326 1.25 11.39 -26.30
N GLY A 327 0.74 11.14 -25.09
CA GLY A 327 0.72 12.13 -24.00
C GLY A 327 1.01 11.51 -22.62
N GLY A 328 1.53 10.29 -22.58
CA GLY A 328 1.94 9.60 -21.35
C GLY A 328 3.43 9.74 -21.06
N ASN A 329 3.88 9.15 -19.94
CA ASN A 329 5.29 9.14 -19.55
C ASN A 329 6.22 8.67 -20.68
N THR A 330 5.84 7.61 -21.41
CA THR A 330 6.61 7.10 -22.55
C THR A 330 6.82 8.16 -23.64
N ALA A 331 5.81 9.00 -23.91
CA ALA A 331 5.92 10.06 -24.90
C ALA A 331 6.88 11.16 -24.44
N MET A 332 6.81 11.56 -23.16
CA MET A 332 7.75 12.52 -22.56
C MET A 332 9.18 11.95 -22.60
N ASP A 333 9.35 10.69 -22.19
CA ASP A 333 10.66 10.03 -22.20
C ASP A 333 11.26 9.91 -23.61
N CYS A 334 10.43 9.60 -24.62
CA CYS A 334 10.87 9.56 -26.01
C CYS A 334 11.30 10.95 -26.51
N ALA A 335 10.47 11.97 -26.28
CA ALA A 335 10.75 13.32 -26.76
C ALA A 335 12.01 13.92 -26.11
N ARG A 336 12.12 13.80 -24.79
CA ARG A 336 13.28 14.29 -24.03
C ARG A 336 14.56 13.52 -24.34
N SER A 337 14.45 12.21 -24.66
CA SER A 337 15.60 11.43 -25.15
C SER A 337 16.02 11.83 -26.55
N ALA A 338 15.07 12.13 -27.45
CA ALA A 338 15.39 12.62 -28.79
C ALA A 338 16.14 13.96 -28.77
N VAL A 339 15.73 14.89 -27.87
CA VAL A 339 16.46 16.16 -27.64
C VAL A 339 17.91 15.87 -27.25
N ARG A 340 18.15 14.96 -26.31
CA ARG A 340 19.51 14.59 -25.83
C ARG A 340 20.37 13.91 -26.87
N LEU A 341 19.73 13.27 -27.85
CA LEU A 341 20.42 12.69 -29.02
C LEU A 341 20.76 13.74 -30.10
N GLY A 342 20.48 15.03 -29.85
CA GLY A 342 20.83 16.15 -30.72
C GLY A 342 19.79 16.47 -31.79
N VAL A 343 18.57 15.95 -31.70
CA VAL A 343 17.47 16.30 -32.62
C VAL A 343 17.12 17.78 -32.44
N GLN A 344 17.10 18.52 -33.55
CA GLN A 344 16.93 19.98 -33.58
C GLN A 344 15.50 20.39 -33.23
N LYS A 345 14.49 19.63 -33.68
CA LYS A 345 13.10 19.94 -33.53
C LYS A 345 12.34 18.69 -33.12
N VAL A 346 11.79 18.72 -31.90
CA VAL A 346 10.98 17.64 -31.34
C VAL A 346 9.59 18.17 -31.03
N SER A 347 8.57 17.46 -31.54
CA SER A 347 7.16 17.81 -31.30
C SER A 347 6.40 16.60 -30.77
N ILE A 348 5.54 16.83 -29.77
CA ILE A 348 4.60 15.84 -29.24
C ILE A 348 3.22 16.15 -29.81
N LEU A 349 2.53 15.19 -30.39
CA LEU A 349 1.13 15.28 -30.78
C LEU A 349 0.24 14.55 -29.81
N TYR A 350 -0.73 15.25 -29.24
CA TYR A 350 -1.67 14.66 -28.31
C TYR A 350 -3.13 14.95 -28.70
N ARG A 351 -3.97 13.92 -28.71
CA ARG A 351 -5.35 13.98 -29.21
C ARG A 351 -6.37 14.61 -28.26
N ARG A 352 -5.96 14.99 -27.03
CA ARG A 352 -6.82 15.62 -26.01
C ARG A 352 -6.17 16.91 -25.52
N SER A 353 -6.75 17.53 -24.47
CA SER A 353 -6.18 18.70 -23.83
C SER A 353 -5.07 18.33 -22.85
N ARG A 354 -4.38 19.35 -22.33
CA ARG A 354 -3.32 19.22 -21.32
C ARG A 354 -3.83 18.56 -20.04
N GLN A 355 -5.08 18.83 -19.66
CA GLN A 355 -5.69 18.29 -18.45
C GLN A 355 -5.93 16.78 -18.51
N GLU A 356 -6.15 16.22 -19.71
CA GLU A 356 -6.31 14.80 -19.91
C GLU A 356 -4.99 14.04 -20.14
N MET A 357 -3.84 14.71 -20.06
CA MET A 357 -2.54 14.05 -20.15
C MET A 357 -2.34 13.11 -18.96
N PRO A 358 -2.00 11.83 -19.18
CA PRO A 358 -1.82 10.87 -18.08
C PRO A 358 -0.46 10.97 -17.39
N CYS A 359 0.48 11.73 -17.92
CA CYS A 359 1.78 12.00 -17.25
C CYS A 359 1.66 13.11 -16.22
N PRO A 360 2.54 13.14 -15.19
CA PRO A 360 2.65 14.25 -14.26
C PRO A 360 2.94 15.58 -14.99
N MET A 361 2.39 16.67 -14.48
CA MET A 361 2.54 17.98 -15.12
C MET A 361 4.01 18.45 -15.12
N GLU A 362 4.79 18.10 -14.08
CA GLU A 362 6.22 18.39 -14.00
C GLU A 362 7.01 17.79 -15.18
N GLU A 363 6.60 16.60 -15.70
CA GLU A 363 7.23 15.99 -16.86
C GLU A 363 6.88 16.73 -18.15
N VAL A 364 5.66 17.26 -18.24
CA VAL A 364 5.23 18.11 -19.37
C VAL A 364 6.02 19.43 -19.40
N GLU A 365 6.07 20.10 -18.26
CA GLU A 365 6.82 21.36 -18.07
C GLU A 365 8.32 21.16 -18.31
N GLY A 366 8.87 20.02 -17.82
CA GLY A 366 10.25 19.64 -18.08
C GLY A 366 10.55 19.44 -19.56
N ALA A 367 9.65 18.81 -20.32
CA ALA A 367 9.80 18.63 -21.76
C ALA A 367 9.74 19.98 -22.51
N GLU A 368 8.80 20.86 -22.15
CA GLU A 368 8.69 22.20 -22.73
C GLU A 368 9.92 23.08 -22.42
N ALA A 369 10.43 23.02 -21.19
CA ALA A 369 11.66 23.71 -20.79
C ALA A 369 12.88 23.23 -21.59
N GLU A 370 12.90 21.96 -22.00
CA GLU A 370 13.93 21.37 -22.86
C GLU A 370 13.69 21.64 -24.36
N GLY A 371 12.69 22.46 -24.74
CA GLY A 371 12.42 22.90 -26.10
C GLY A 371 11.49 21.99 -26.91
N VAL A 372 10.86 21.00 -26.28
CA VAL A 372 9.85 20.16 -26.92
C VAL A 372 8.57 20.95 -27.16
N ARG A 373 8.08 20.97 -28.41
CA ARG A 373 6.79 21.58 -28.73
C ARG A 373 5.65 20.60 -28.51
N ILE A 374 4.56 21.01 -27.82
CA ILE A 374 3.40 20.14 -27.58
C ILE A 374 2.20 20.69 -28.37
N GLU A 375 1.73 19.90 -29.33
CA GLU A 375 0.54 20.17 -30.16
C GLU A 375 -0.65 19.36 -29.61
N LEU A 376 -1.62 20.07 -29.06
CA LEU A 376 -2.82 19.46 -28.47
C LEU A 376 -3.93 19.34 -29.51
N PHE A 377 -4.91 18.44 -29.24
CA PHE A 377 -6.05 18.21 -30.11
C PHE A 377 -5.67 17.76 -31.53
N VAL A 378 -4.61 16.95 -31.65
CA VAL A 378 -4.13 16.42 -32.91
C VAL A 378 -3.98 14.89 -32.83
N ALA A 379 -4.51 14.21 -33.83
CA ALA A 379 -4.35 12.77 -34.01
C ALA A 379 -3.80 12.42 -35.40
N PRO A 380 -2.93 11.40 -35.54
CA PRO A 380 -2.49 10.91 -36.84
C PRO A 380 -3.63 10.22 -37.60
N VAL A 381 -3.66 10.38 -38.91
CA VAL A 381 -4.60 9.74 -39.83
C VAL A 381 -3.88 8.79 -40.78
N ARG A 382 -2.73 9.21 -41.30
CA ARG A 382 -1.92 8.44 -42.25
C ARG A 382 -0.46 8.92 -42.21
N LEU A 383 0.47 7.99 -42.39
CA LEU A 383 1.91 8.26 -42.52
C LEU A 383 2.39 7.86 -43.89
N GLU A 384 2.97 8.80 -44.63
CA GLU A 384 3.47 8.59 -45.99
C GLU A 384 4.99 8.75 -46.03
N LYS A 385 5.66 7.86 -46.74
CA LYS A 385 7.09 8.00 -47.01
C LYS A 385 7.27 8.88 -48.25
N ARG A 386 8.06 9.97 -48.15
CA ARG A 386 8.37 10.88 -49.24
C ARG A 386 9.88 11.09 -49.34
N GLY A 387 10.50 10.43 -50.32
CA GLY A 387 11.96 10.47 -50.47
C GLY A 387 12.67 9.93 -49.25
N SER A 388 13.55 10.72 -48.62
CA SER A 388 14.25 10.37 -47.38
C SER A 388 13.48 10.75 -46.10
N GLY A 389 12.38 11.47 -46.20
CA GLY A 389 11.56 11.92 -45.04
C GLY A 389 10.19 11.27 -44.99
N LEU A 390 9.41 11.69 -44.00
CA LEU A 390 8.03 11.25 -43.74
C LEU A 390 7.08 12.45 -43.79
N THR A 391 5.86 12.19 -44.22
CA THR A 391 4.75 13.15 -44.10
C THR A 391 3.66 12.51 -43.28
N LEU A 392 3.38 13.09 -42.09
CA LEU A 392 2.30 12.68 -41.20
C LEU A 392 1.07 13.51 -41.50
N ILE A 393 0.01 12.90 -42.00
CA ILE A 393 -1.30 13.52 -42.14
C ILE A 393 -2.01 13.43 -40.82
N CYS A 394 -2.38 14.58 -40.27
CA CYS A 394 -3.04 14.72 -38.98
C CYS A 394 -4.43 15.32 -39.14
N ARG A 395 -5.29 15.06 -38.15
CA ARG A 395 -6.64 15.62 -38.03
C ARG A 395 -6.75 16.37 -36.73
N ARG A 396 -7.46 17.51 -36.74
CA ARG A 396 -7.80 18.23 -35.51
C ARG A 396 -8.88 17.46 -34.75
N MET A 397 -8.80 17.54 -33.43
CA MET A 397 -9.71 16.87 -32.50
C MET A 397 -10.44 17.89 -31.66
N THR A 398 -11.56 17.47 -31.09
CA THR A 398 -12.27 18.18 -30.00
C THR A 398 -12.59 17.20 -28.87
N LEU A 399 -13.11 17.68 -27.74
CA LEU A 399 -13.47 16.84 -26.62
C LEU A 399 -14.97 16.63 -26.55
N GLY A 400 -15.37 15.36 -26.51
CA GLY A 400 -16.73 14.90 -26.24
C GLY A 400 -16.96 14.59 -24.76
N GLU A 401 -17.92 13.71 -24.49
CA GLU A 401 -18.27 13.23 -23.16
C GLU A 401 -17.12 12.41 -22.53
N PRO A 402 -17.05 12.33 -21.18
CA PRO A 402 -16.08 11.49 -20.48
C PRO A 402 -16.20 10.01 -20.86
N ASP A 403 -15.06 9.33 -20.95
CA ASP A 403 -14.97 7.88 -21.09
C ASP A 403 -14.99 7.16 -19.72
N ALA A 404 -14.92 5.83 -19.71
CA ALA A 404 -14.93 5.02 -18.48
C ALA A 404 -13.76 5.36 -17.51
N SER A 405 -12.71 6.03 -17.98
CA SER A 405 -11.60 6.52 -17.14
C SER A 405 -11.85 7.92 -16.57
N GLY A 406 -13.01 8.53 -16.86
CA GLY A 406 -13.34 9.91 -16.49
C GLY A 406 -12.73 10.98 -17.39
N ARG A 407 -11.91 10.62 -18.39
CA ARG A 407 -11.30 11.57 -19.34
C ARG A 407 -12.22 11.81 -20.53
N ARG A 408 -12.32 13.04 -20.99
CA ARG A 408 -13.14 13.39 -22.13
C ARG A 408 -12.65 12.71 -23.40
N ARG A 409 -13.60 12.11 -24.17
CA ARG A 409 -13.27 11.38 -25.40
C ARG A 409 -12.80 12.34 -26.48
N PRO A 410 -11.73 12.00 -27.25
CA PRO A 410 -11.36 12.77 -28.43
C PRO A 410 -12.36 12.49 -29.55
N VAL A 411 -12.86 13.54 -30.20
CA VAL A 411 -13.79 13.50 -31.32
C VAL A 411 -13.13 14.18 -32.52
N GLU A 412 -13.18 13.56 -33.69
CA GLU A 412 -12.59 14.09 -34.92
C GLU A 412 -13.37 15.29 -35.47
N VAL A 413 -12.62 16.33 -35.87
CA VAL A 413 -13.17 17.46 -36.63
C VAL A 413 -13.06 17.16 -38.12
N GLN A 414 -14.16 16.84 -38.76
CA GLN A 414 -14.18 16.46 -40.17
C GLN A 414 -13.66 17.58 -41.10
N GLY A 415 -12.89 17.24 -42.10
CA GLY A 415 -12.33 18.19 -43.07
C GLY A 415 -11.18 19.05 -42.54
N SER A 416 -10.62 18.75 -41.36
CA SER A 416 -9.53 19.49 -40.71
C SER A 416 -8.17 18.86 -40.93
N ASP A 417 -8.00 17.99 -41.90
CA ASP A 417 -6.77 17.27 -42.19
C ASP A 417 -5.66 18.23 -42.64
N PHE A 418 -4.45 18.02 -42.12
CA PHE A 418 -3.27 18.79 -42.47
C PHE A 418 -2.01 17.93 -42.42
N ALA A 419 -0.96 18.37 -43.09
CA ALA A 419 0.27 17.60 -43.22
C ALA A 419 1.40 18.21 -42.32
N ILE A 420 2.15 17.33 -41.68
CA ILE A 420 3.39 17.63 -40.95
C ILE A 420 4.54 16.86 -41.63
N GLY A 421 5.53 17.57 -42.17
CA GLY A 421 6.77 16.94 -42.63
C GLY A 421 7.71 16.66 -41.48
N CYS A 422 8.32 15.50 -41.42
CA CYS A 422 9.27 15.12 -40.39
C CYS A 422 10.29 14.08 -40.89
N SER A 423 11.37 13.90 -40.14
CA SER A 423 12.39 12.88 -40.41
C SER A 423 12.00 11.53 -39.80
N SER A 424 11.43 11.54 -38.64
CA SER A 424 10.99 10.33 -37.91
C SER A 424 9.71 10.55 -37.12
N VAL A 425 8.92 9.47 -36.96
CA VAL A 425 7.73 9.42 -36.10
C VAL A 425 7.93 8.35 -35.02
N ILE A 426 7.67 8.68 -33.78
CA ILE A 426 7.73 7.75 -32.63
C ILE A 426 6.32 7.55 -32.06
N ALA A 427 5.83 6.32 -32.08
CA ALA A 427 4.52 5.94 -31.55
C ALA A 427 4.61 5.59 -30.07
N ALA A 428 4.10 6.47 -29.19
CA ALA A 428 4.13 6.32 -27.73
C ALA A 428 2.72 6.38 -27.12
N ILE A 429 1.77 5.60 -27.69
CA ILE A 429 0.34 5.65 -27.37
C ILE A 429 -0.11 4.55 -26.39
N GLY A 430 0.81 3.84 -25.78
CA GLY A 430 0.55 2.83 -24.78
C GLY A 430 1.11 1.45 -25.12
N GLN A 431 0.85 0.51 -24.22
CA GLN A 431 1.37 -0.84 -24.25
C GLN A 431 0.28 -1.83 -23.88
N SER A 432 0.46 -3.09 -24.27
CA SER A 432 -0.42 -4.21 -23.90
C SER A 432 0.37 -5.44 -23.52
N VAL A 433 -0.28 -6.37 -22.85
CA VAL A 433 0.30 -7.67 -22.50
C VAL A 433 0.24 -8.60 -23.71
N GLU A 434 1.34 -9.28 -24.01
CA GLU A 434 1.33 -10.41 -24.94
C GLU A 434 0.97 -11.67 -24.14
N HIS A 435 -0.28 -12.09 -24.19
CA HIS A 435 -0.79 -13.18 -23.37
C HIS A 435 -1.10 -14.47 -24.14
N SER A 436 -0.90 -14.50 -25.46
CA SER A 436 -1.20 -15.67 -26.30
C SER A 436 -0.41 -16.92 -25.89
N LEU A 437 0.81 -16.76 -25.40
CA LEU A 437 1.61 -17.86 -24.88
C LEU A 437 1.03 -18.37 -23.54
N ALA A 438 0.63 -17.48 -22.65
CA ALA A 438 0.03 -17.84 -21.38
C ALA A 438 -1.25 -18.68 -21.58
N GLU A 439 -2.10 -18.28 -22.55
CA GLU A 439 -3.31 -19.00 -22.92
C GLU A 439 -3.00 -20.39 -23.48
N ARG A 440 -2.02 -20.50 -24.39
CA ARG A 440 -1.57 -21.80 -24.94
C ARG A 440 -1.02 -22.75 -23.88
N GLU A 441 -0.43 -22.23 -22.81
CA GLU A 441 0.07 -23.03 -21.69
C GLU A 441 -0.96 -23.20 -20.56
N GLY A 442 -2.24 -22.90 -20.83
CA GLY A 442 -3.39 -23.23 -19.96
C GLY A 442 -3.71 -22.20 -18.89
N LEU A 443 -3.12 -21.01 -18.92
CA LEU A 443 -3.51 -19.90 -18.06
C LEU A 443 -4.78 -19.24 -18.61
N ALA A 444 -5.72 -18.94 -17.74
CA ALA A 444 -6.86 -18.10 -18.08
C ALA A 444 -6.39 -16.65 -18.34
N VAL A 445 -7.01 -15.99 -19.31
CA VAL A 445 -6.67 -14.61 -19.70
C VAL A 445 -7.90 -13.73 -19.71
N THR A 446 -7.69 -12.43 -19.59
CA THR A 446 -8.70 -11.37 -19.72
C THR A 446 -8.34 -10.48 -20.92
N ALA A 447 -9.18 -9.49 -21.22
CA ALA A 447 -8.84 -8.48 -22.24
C ALA A 447 -7.57 -7.65 -21.90
N TRP A 448 -7.11 -7.67 -20.64
CA TRP A 448 -6.00 -6.86 -20.16
C TRP A 448 -4.69 -7.65 -19.98
N GLY A 449 -4.80 -8.97 -19.71
CA GLY A 449 -3.65 -9.82 -19.43
C GLY A 449 -4.05 -11.15 -18.81
N ILE A 450 -3.16 -11.76 -18.02
CA ILE A 450 -3.38 -13.02 -17.34
C ILE A 450 -4.46 -12.83 -16.24
N ALA A 451 -5.43 -13.75 -16.19
CA ALA A 451 -6.44 -13.75 -15.14
C ALA A 451 -5.84 -14.21 -13.80
N ALA A 452 -5.95 -13.40 -12.78
CA ALA A 452 -5.55 -13.73 -11.42
C ALA A 452 -6.53 -13.13 -10.42
N ASP A 453 -6.68 -13.79 -9.28
CA ASP A 453 -7.48 -13.26 -8.18
C ASP A 453 -6.88 -11.94 -7.65
N ALA A 454 -7.68 -10.93 -7.50
CA ALA A 454 -7.21 -9.57 -7.17
C ALA A 454 -6.52 -9.46 -5.80
N ARG A 455 -6.82 -10.35 -4.87
CA ARG A 455 -6.30 -10.35 -3.50
C ARG A 455 -5.11 -11.28 -3.30
N THR A 456 -5.20 -12.47 -3.89
CA THR A 456 -4.20 -13.52 -3.70
C THR A 456 -3.22 -13.62 -4.85
N LEU A 457 -3.54 -13.02 -6.00
CA LEU A 457 -2.80 -13.14 -7.25
C LEU A 457 -2.68 -14.60 -7.76
N ALA A 458 -3.50 -15.53 -7.23
CA ALA A 458 -3.57 -16.91 -7.69
C ALA A 458 -4.25 -16.96 -9.06
N THR A 459 -3.69 -17.80 -9.95
CA THR A 459 -4.29 -18.09 -11.27
C THR A 459 -5.21 -19.30 -11.19
N ASN A 460 -5.77 -19.70 -12.34
CA ASN A 460 -6.53 -20.96 -12.45
C ASN A 460 -5.67 -22.24 -12.27
N LEU A 461 -4.34 -22.14 -12.31
CA LEU A 461 -3.44 -23.26 -12.13
C LEU A 461 -2.89 -23.30 -10.69
N PRO A 462 -3.10 -24.39 -9.92
CA PRO A 462 -2.57 -24.51 -8.57
C PRO A 462 -1.04 -24.32 -8.51
N GLY A 463 -0.56 -23.48 -7.57
CA GLY A 463 0.85 -23.16 -7.40
C GLY A 463 1.40 -22.16 -8.41
N VAL A 464 0.55 -21.62 -9.30
CA VAL A 464 0.91 -20.57 -10.25
C VAL A 464 0.21 -19.27 -9.86
N PHE A 465 0.99 -18.21 -9.77
CA PHE A 465 0.53 -16.86 -9.42
C PHE A 465 0.94 -15.90 -10.55
N ALA A 466 0.22 -14.80 -10.72
CA ALA A 466 0.55 -13.77 -11.70
C ALA A 466 0.34 -12.37 -11.10
N GLY A 467 1.15 -11.39 -11.53
CA GLY A 467 1.03 -10.03 -10.99
C GLY A 467 1.78 -8.97 -11.78
N GLY A 468 1.66 -7.72 -11.33
CA GLY A 468 2.16 -6.56 -12.04
C GLY A 468 1.41 -6.31 -13.35
N ASP A 469 2.08 -5.66 -14.30
CA ASP A 469 1.47 -5.31 -15.59
C ASP A 469 1.03 -6.54 -16.39
N ALA A 470 1.53 -7.73 -16.10
CA ALA A 470 1.08 -8.98 -16.72
C ALA A 470 -0.40 -9.30 -16.49
N VAL A 471 -1.02 -8.73 -15.44
CA VAL A 471 -2.43 -8.94 -15.04
C VAL A 471 -3.29 -7.73 -15.41
N LEU A 472 -2.83 -6.52 -15.07
CA LEU A 472 -3.63 -5.29 -15.18
C LEU A 472 -3.35 -4.47 -16.44
N GLY A 473 -2.37 -4.86 -17.25
CA GLY A 473 -1.80 -4.01 -18.31
C GLY A 473 -0.79 -3.02 -17.75
N ALA A 474 -0.24 -2.17 -18.63
CA ALA A 474 0.80 -1.21 -18.25
C ALA A 474 0.28 -0.18 -17.23
N ASP A 475 0.95 -0.10 -16.07
CA ASP A 475 0.60 0.76 -14.95
C ASP A 475 1.87 1.29 -14.24
N LEU A 476 1.71 1.79 -13.03
CA LEU A 476 2.79 2.38 -12.24
C LEU A 476 3.76 1.30 -11.68
N ALA A 477 5.06 1.58 -11.73
CA ALA A 477 6.08 0.69 -11.18
C ALA A 477 5.86 0.37 -9.68
N VAL A 478 5.34 1.33 -8.90
CA VAL A 478 5.00 1.11 -7.50
C VAL A 478 3.89 0.06 -7.30
N ARG A 479 2.94 -0.04 -8.23
CA ARG A 479 1.91 -1.10 -8.22
C ARG A 479 2.49 -2.46 -8.58
N ALA A 480 3.42 -2.50 -9.53
CA ALA A 480 4.13 -3.72 -9.86
C ALA A 480 4.95 -4.26 -8.67
N VAL A 481 5.66 -3.38 -7.95
CA VAL A 481 6.36 -3.74 -6.70
C VAL A 481 5.40 -4.23 -5.62
N ALA A 482 4.27 -3.55 -5.44
CA ALA A 482 3.23 -3.99 -4.49
C ALA A 482 2.67 -5.37 -4.87
N ALA A 483 2.41 -5.63 -6.15
CA ALA A 483 1.94 -6.93 -6.64
C ALA A 483 2.97 -8.04 -6.37
N GLY A 484 4.27 -7.78 -6.56
CA GLY A 484 5.33 -8.73 -6.22
C GLY A 484 5.34 -9.08 -4.73
N ARG A 485 5.15 -8.09 -3.84
CA ARG A 485 5.04 -8.31 -2.39
C ARG A 485 3.79 -9.12 -2.02
N MET A 486 2.64 -8.80 -2.62
CA MET A 486 1.39 -9.54 -2.43
C MET A 486 1.53 -10.99 -2.89
N ALA A 487 2.13 -11.22 -4.07
CA ALA A 487 2.42 -12.55 -4.58
C ALA A 487 3.32 -13.33 -3.60
N ALA A 488 4.36 -12.70 -3.06
CA ALA A 488 5.26 -13.33 -2.10
C ALA A 488 4.52 -13.79 -0.82
N ALA A 489 3.53 -13.01 -0.35
CA ALA A 489 2.70 -13.41 0.78
C ALA A 489 1.84 -14.65 0.45
N SER A 490 1.18 -14.64 -0.70
CA SER A 490 0.33 -15.75 -1.17
C SER A 490 1.12 -17.02 -1.46
N ILE A 491 2.27 -16.90 -2.13
CA ILE A 491 3.17 -18.01 -2.42
C ILE A 491 3.69 -18.61 -1.11
N HIS A 492 4.09 -17.78 -0.14
CA HIS A 492 4.53 -18.27 1.17
C HIS A 492 3.44 -19.06 1.89
N GLN A 493 2.18 -18.60 1.86
CA GLN A 493 1.04 -19.33 2.41
C GLN A 493 0.85 -20.69 1.70
N TYR A 494 0.89 -20.69 0.36
CA TYR A 494 0.77 -21.90 -0.45
C TYR A 494 1.87 -22.91 -0.13
N LEU A 495 3.13 -22.49 -0.07
CA LEU A 495 4.28 -23.35 0.20
C LEU A 495 4.26 -23.97 1.60
N ASN A 496 3.60 -23.32 2.55
CA ASN A 496 3.41 -23.83 3.91
C ASN A 496 2.12 -24.65 4.09
N GLY A 497 1.38 -24.94 3.01
CA GLY A 497 0.11 -25.68 3.08
C GLY A 497 -1.02 -24.92 3.79
N GLN A 498 -0.90 -23.60 3.90
CA GLN A 498 -1.90 -22.73 4.49
C GLN A 498 -2.96 -22.33 3.45
N LEU A 499 -4.15 -21.95 3.91
CA LEU A 499 -5.13 -21.32 3.03
C LEU A 499 -4.55 -20.04 2.45
N VAL A 500 -4.54 -19.91 1.12
CA VAL A 500 -4.06 -18.72 0.44
C VAL A 500 -5.10 -17.59 0.57
N THR A 501 -4.81 -16.61 1.40
CA THR A 501 -5.68 -15.46 1.67
C THR A 501 -5.06 -14.13 1.26
N GLY A 502 -3.84 -14.14 0.74
CA GLY A 502 -3.07 -12.95 0.43
C GLY A 502 -2.54 -12.24 1.67
N GLU A 503 -2.17 -10.97 1.51
CA GLU A 503 -1.78 -10.14 2.65
C GLU A 503 -2.95 -9.90 3.62
N PRO A 504 -2.68 -9.76 4.92
CA PRO A 504 -3.71 -9.42 5.89
C PRO A 504 -4.41 -8.11 5.50
N ILE A 505 -5.74 -8.12 5.48
CA ILE A 505 -6.51 -6.89 5.33
C ILE A 505 -6.35 -6.12 6.65
N THR A 506 -5.92 -4.88 6.56
CA THR A 506 -5.95 -3.95 7.68
C THR A 506 -7.27 -3.17 7.59
N ALA A 507 -8.18 -3.42 8.51
CA ALA A 507 -9.35 -2.56 8.65
C ALA A 507 -8.88 -1.12 8.96
N GLY A 508 -9.49 -0.13 8.32
CA GLY A 508 -9.13 1.27 8.52
C GLY A 508 -10.33 2.19 8.31
N ILE A 509 -10.42 3.21 9.14
CA ILE A 509 -11.37 4.30 8.95
C ILE A 509 -10.59 5.49 8.38
N ALA A 510 -11.10 6.06 7.29
CA ALA A 510 -10.66 7.35 6.79
C ALA A 510 -11.44 8.45 7.51
N MET A 511 -10.75 9.55 7.81
CA MET A 511 -11.42 10.74 8.30
C MET A 511 -12.37 11.25 7.21
N ARG A 512 -13.60 11.60 7.60
CA ARG A 512 -14.54 12.31 6.73
C ARG A 512 -13.98 13.67 6.30
N PRO A 513 -14.52 14.32 5.27
CA PRO A 513 -14.21 15.72 5.00
C PRO A 513 -14.36 16.56 6.26
N VAL A 514 -13.33 17.32 6.60
CA VAL A 514 -13.29 18.17 7.79
C VAL A 514 -13.93 19.53 7.51
N ASP A 515 -14.69 20.06 8.45
CA ASP A 515 -15.19 21.43 8.39
C ASP A 515 -14.08 22.45 8.72
N ASP A 516 -14.39 23.75 8.59
CA ASP A 516 -13.40 24.81 8.81
C ASP A 516 -12.92 24.87 10.28
N ALA A 517 -13.78 24.52 11.25
CA ALA A 517 -13.42 24.51 12.66
C ALA A 517 -12.47 23.33 12.98
N GLU A 518 -12.74 22.15 12.42
CA GLU A 518 -11.85 21.00 12.52
C GLU A 518 -10.52 21.24 11.83
N ARG A 519 -10.54 21.90 10.65
CA ARG A 519 -9.33 22.32 9.93
C ARG A 519 -8.49 23.27 10.77
N ALA A 520 -9.11 24.27 11.37
CA ALA A 520 -8.43 25.21 12.28
C ALA A 520 -7.84 24.48 13.51
N ALA A 521 -8.51 23.45 14.03
CA ALA A 521 -8.01 22.64 15.13
C ALA A 521 -6.79 21.78 14.71
N ILE A 522 -6.82 21.18 13.50
CA ILE A 522 -5.70 20.38 12.96
C ILE A 522 -4.44 21.24 12.79
N PHE A 523 -4.60 22.49 12.30
CA PHE A 523 -3.46 23.38 12.02
C PHE A 523 -3.09 24.32 13.18
N ARG A 524 -3.72 24.17 14.34
CA ARG A 524 -3.44 25.03 15.50
C ARG A 524 -1.99 24.93 15.95
N GLY A 525 -1.30 26.05 15.98
CA GLY A 525 0.11 26.13 16.41
C GLY A 525 1.12 25.59 15.39
N ILE A 526 0.67 25.21 14.18
CA ILE A 526 1.57 24.76 13.13
C ILE A 526 2.18 25.97 12.41
N GLU A 527 3.49 26.06 12.45
CA GLU A 527 4.25 27.08 11.73
C GLU A 527 4.22 26.82 10.22
N ARG A 528 4.01 27.88 9.44
CA ARG A 528 4.09 27.83 7.98
C ARG A 528 5.54 27.82 7.54
N THR A 529 5.89 26.83 6.73
CA THR A 529 7.25 26.67 6.20
C THR A 529 7.14 26.27 4.72
N ALA A 530 7.87 26.94 3.85
CA ALA A 530 7.85 26.65 2.42
C ALA A 530 8.32 25.21 2.15
N ARG A 531 7.68 24.57 1.14
CA ARG A 531 8.08 23.27 0.63
C ARG A 531 9.51 23.32 0.09
N THR A 532 10.29 22.30 0.39
CA THR A 532 11.65 22.13 -0.16
C THR A 532 11.58 21.46 -1.53
N HIS A 533 12.38 21.94 -2.47
CA HIS A 533 12.54 21.35 -3.81
C HIS A 533 13.93 20.70 -3.94
N ALA A 534 13.99 19.55 -4.60
CA ALA A 534 15.26 18.93 -4.92
C ALA A 534 16.05 19.81 -5.91
N PRO A 535 17.36 19.98 -5.74
CA PRO A 535 18.19 20.70 -6.72
C PRO A 535 18.18 19.98 -8.06
N GLU A 536 18.22 20.75 -9.15
CA GLU A 536 18.28 20.21 -10.51
C GLU A 536 19.54 20.68 -11.24
N ILE A 537 20.06 19.84 -12.15
CA ILE A 537 21.19 20.24 -12.99
C ILE A 537 20.78 21.35 -13.97
N PRO A 538 21.71 22.24 -14.36
CA PRO A 538 21.42 23.33 -15.30
C PRO A 538 20.84 22.83 -16.62
N LEU A 539 19.91 23.60 -17.20
CA LEU A 539 19.22 23.25 -18.45
C LEU A 539 20.18 22.90 -19.58
N ALA A 540 21.25 23.69 -19.77
CA ALA A 540 22.25 23.42 -20.82
C ALA A 540 22.85 22.01 -20.71
N ARG A 541 23.06 21.50 -19.50
CA ARG A 541 23.55 20.13 -19.28
C ARG A 541 22.45 19.08 -19.55
N ARG A 542 21.19 19.39 -19.23
CA ARG A 542 20.06 18.47 -19.52
C ARG A 542 19.89 18.23 -21.02
N LEU A 543 20.17 19.22 -21.86
CA LEU A 543 20.01 19.11 -23.31
C LEU A 543 21.07 18.21 -23.98
N THR A 544 22.20 17.99 -23.33
CA THR A 544 23.38 17.33 -23.95
C THR A 544 23.87 16.09 -23.22
N SER A 545 23.22 15.71 -22.10
CA SER A 545 23.62 14.53 -21.32
C SER A 545 22.42 13.73 -20.81
N PHE A 546 22.66 12.46 -20.50
CA PHE A 546 21.73 11.59 -19.80
C PHE A 546 22.01 11.55 -18.29
N ASP A 547 22.70 12.55 -17.76
CA ASP A 547 22.91 12.69 -16.32
C ASP A 547 21.58 12.86 -15.59
N GLU A 548 21.50 12.36 -14.36
CA GLU A 548 20.31 12.49 -13.54
C GLU A 548 19.94 13.96 -13.30
N ILE A 549 18.68 14.32 -13.60
CA ILE A 549 18.21 15.72 -13.55
C ILE A 549 18.09 16.22 -12.13
N GLU A 550 17.33 15.52 -11.28
CA GLU A 550 17.16 15.88 -9.89
C GLU A 550 18.32 15.36 -9.05
N ALA A 551 18.92 16.18 -8.21
CA ALA A 551 19.88 15.74 -7.21
C ALA A 551 19.17 15.30 -5.92
N ARG A 552 19.86 14.51 -5.08
CA ARG A 552 19.39 14.20 -3.73
C ARG A 552 19.31 15.47 -2.89
N LEU A 553 18.30 15.60 -2.02
CA LEU A 553 18.24 16.68 -1.04
C LEU A 553 19.50 16.69 -0.16
N PRO A 554 20.09 17.86 0.13
CA PRO A 554 21.02 18.02 1.24
C PRO A 554 20.40 17.59 2.57
N GLU A 555 21.19 17.14 3.52
CA GLU A 555 20.70 16.65 4.81
C GLU A 555 19.86 17.68 5.58
N GLU A 556 20.36 18.89 5.66
CA GLU A 556 19.64 20.00 6.34
C GLU A 556 18.27 20.26 5.72
N ASP A 557 18.19 20.25 4.40
CA ASP A 557 16.95 20.43 3.65
C ASP A 557 15.99 19.26 3.85
N ALA A 558 16.50 18.03 3.87
CA ALA A 558 15.70 16.83 4.11
C ALA A 558 15.13 16.82 5.53
N VAL A 559 15.93 17.15 6.54
CA VAL A 559 15.48 17.25 7.94
C VAL A 559 14.45 18.38 8.11
N ARG A 560 14.71 19.56 7.50
CA ARG A 560 13.77 20.67 7.52
C ARG A 560 12.43 20.30 6.88
N GLU A 561 12.45 19.67 5.71
CA GLU A 561 11.25 19.21 5.01
C GLU A 561 10.52 18.14 5.80
N ALA A 562 11.25 17.16 6.38
CA ALA A 562 10.67 16.09 7.19
C ALA A 562 9.95 16.63 8.44
N ARG A 563 10.48 17.67 9.08
CA ARG A 563 9.85 18.34 10.25
C ARG A 563 8.54 19.05 9.93
N ARG A 564 8.24 19.32 8.67
CA ARG A 564 6.93 19.83 8.25
C ARG A 564 5.82 18.77 8.38
N CYS A 565 6.13 17.48 8.51
CA CYS A 565 5.15 16.42 8.58
C CYS A 565 4.24 16.57 9.80
N LEU A 566 2.91 16.52 9.57
CA LEU A 566 1.90 16.59 10.63
C LEU A 566 1.72 15.27 11.37
N THR A 567 2.44 14.22 10.97
CA THR A 567 2.30 12.86 11.53
C THR A 567 0.86 12.36 11.59
N CYS A 568 0.09 12.60 10.51
CA CYS A 568 -1.30 12.17 10.38
C CYS A 568 -1.46 10.65 10.58
N GLY A 569 -2.69 10.24 10.88
CA GLY A 569 -3.02 8.86 11.15
C GLY A 569 -2.96 8.50 12.63
N CYS A 570 -3.37 7.28 12.95
CA CYS A 570 -3.42 6.82 14.33
C CYS A 570 -2.03 6.46 14.85
N ARG A 571 -1.66 6.98 16.02
CA ARG A 571 -0.37 6.69 16.66
C ARG A 571 -0.25 5.24 17.15
N LYS A 572 -1.38 4.56 17.36
CA LYS A 572 -1.43 3.13 17.71
C LYS A 572 -1.52 2.18 16.51
N GLY A 573 -1.57 2.68 15.29
CA GLY A 573 -1.53 1.96 14.02
C GLY A 573 -1.67 0.43 14.09
N ASP A 574 -0.56 -0.27 14.15
CA ASP A 574 -0.51 -1.74 14.12
C ASP A 574 -0.82 -2.42 15.45
N CYS A 575 -0.87 -1.65 16.56
CA CYS A 575 -1.20 -2.14 17.90
C CYS A 575 -2.67 -1.92 18.30
N CYS A 576 -3.49 -1.38 17.43
CA CYS A 576 -4.90 -1.14 17.70
C CYS A 576 -5.70 -2.45 17.71
N LEU A 577 -6.18 -2.86 18.89
CA LEU A 577 -6.98 -4.08 19.03
C LEU A 577 -8.26 -4.03 18.20
N MET A 578 -8.91 -2.87 18.10
CA MET A 578 -10.12 -2.70 17.31
C MET A 578 -9.86 -2.96 15.81
N ARG A 579 -8.74 -2.46 15.25
CA ARG A 579 -8.36 -2.73 13.85
C ARG A 579 -8.08 -4.21 13.61
N SER A 580 -7.32 -4.85 14.52
CA SER A 580 -6.99 -6.26 14.41
C SER A 580 -8.23 -7.15 14.45
N LEU A 581 -9.14 -6.87 15.39
CA LEU A 581 -10.38 -7.62 15.51
C LEU A 581 -11.35 -7.32 14.36
N ALA A 582 -11.42 -6.08 13.89
CA ALA A 582 -12.23 -5.74 12.72
C ALA A 582 -11.80 -6.51 11.47
N ALA A 583 -10.49 -6.72 11.28
CA ALA A 583 -9.95 -7.56 10.21
C ALA A 583 -10.24 -9.05 10.44
N GLU A 584 -10.13 -9.56 11.68
CA GLU A 584 -10.39 -10.96 12.05
C GLU A 584 -11.85 -11.37 11.82
N TYR A 585 -12.78 -10.44 12.07
CA TYR A 585 -14.22 -10.67 11.95
C TYR A 585 -14.82 -10.17 10.62
N ASP A 586 -13.98 -9.72 9.68
CA ASP A 586 -14.43 -9.20 8.37
C ASP A 586 -15.53 -8.13 8.53
N VAL A 587 -15.23 -7.11 9.34
CA VAL A 587 -16.17 -6.05 9.73
C VAL A 587 -16.33 -5.04 8.60
N ASP A 588 -17.59 -4.70 8.27
CA ASP A 588 -17.90 -3.54 7.46
C ASP A 588 -17.87 -2.26 8.32
N VAL A 589 -16.77 -1.50 8.21
CA VAL A 589 -16.54 -0.28 9.01
C VAL A 589 -17.51 0.86 8.70
N TYR A 590 -18.32 0.74 7.65
CA TYR A 590 -19.31 1.74 7.21
C TYR A 590 -20.75 1.23 7.27
N ARG A 591 -20.99 0.03 7.79
CA ARG A 591 -22.32 -0.58 7.87
C ARG A 591 -23.37 0.32 8.53
N PHE A 592 -23.01 0.98 9.62
CA PHE A 592 -23.85 1.94 10.31
C PHE A 592 -23.40 3.35 9.91
N ALA A 593 -23.99 3.88 8.84
CA ALA A 593 -23.80 5.27 8.45
C ALA A 593 -24.54 6.19 9.44
N GLY A 594 -23.94 7.32 9.81
CA GLY A 594 -24.55 8.27 10.73
C GLY A 594 -23.61 9.39 11.17
N ALA A 595 -24.01 10.10 12.20
CA ALA A 595 -23.20 11.14 12.81
C ALA A 595 -21.94 10.51 13.43
N ARG A 596 -20.79 11.17 13.22
CA ARG A 596 -19.52 10.80 13.85
C ARG A 596 -19.03 11.94 14.72
N ARG A 597 -18.24 11.60 15.73
CA ARG A 597 -17.63 12.60 16.61
C ARG A 597 -16.74 13.54 15.79
N ARG A 598 -16.63 14.78 16.24
CA ARG A 598 -15.71 15.75 15.63
C ARG A 598 -14.27 15.43 16.02
N PHE A 599 -13.35 15.79 15.13
CA PHE A 599 -11.93 15.70 15.45
C PHE A 599 -11.58 16.72 16.53
N SER A 600 -10.97 16.25 17.60
CA SER A 600 -10.35 17.08 18.63
C SER A 600 -9.17 16.34 19.26
N GLN A 601 -8.18 17.10 19.71
CA GLN A 601 -7.03 16.57 20.43
C GLN A 601 -6.81 17.37 21.71
N ASP A 602 -6.58 16.68 22.81
CA ASP A 602 -6.05 17.26 24.04
C ASP A 602 -4.55 16.99 24.10
N LEU A 603 -3.77 18.06 24.07
CA LEU A 603 -2.30 18.06 24.10
C LEU A 603 -1.77 18.62 25.44
N SER A 604 -2.60 18.73 26.45
CA SER A 604 -2.25 19.31 27.74
C SER A 604 -1.29 18.44 28.57
N HIS A 605 -1.15 17.14 28.23
CA HIS A 605 -0.21 16.23 28.89
C HIS A 605 1.10 16.13 28.11
N PRO A 606 2.29 16.17 28.78
CA PRO A 606 3.59 16.16 28.10
C PRO A 606 3.93 14.83 27.40
N GLU A 607 3.41 13.70 27.90
CA GLU A 607 3.78 12.36 27.40
C GLU A 607 2.70 11.70 26.55
N VAL A 608 1.44 12.04 26.75
CA VAL A 608 0.31 11.40 26.04
C VAL A 608 -0.58 12.41 25.35
N ILE A 609 -1.20 11.94 24.26
CA ILE A 609 -2.23 12.69 23.53
C ILE A 609 -3.55 11.97 23.73
N TYR A 610 -4.62 12.74 24.01
CA TYR A 610 -5.97 12.21 24.07
C TYR A 610 -6.82 12.70 22.90
N GLU A 611 -7.41 11.76 22.16
CA GLU A 611 -8.30 12.01 21.01
C GLU A 611 -9.69 11.41 21.33
N PRO A 612 -10.61 12.18 21.87
CA PRO A 612 -11.92 11.68 22.33
C PRO A 612 -12.73 11.01 21.21
N GLY A 613 -12.58 11.45 19.97
CA GLY A 613 -13.25 10.83 18.81
C GLY A 613 -12.88 9.36 18.56
N LYS A 614 -11.77 8.88 19.08
CA LYS A 614 -11.33 7.47 18.99
C LYS A 614 -11.74 6.63 20.22
N CYS A 615 -12.30 7.27 21.25
CA CYS A 615 -12.66 6.61 22.51
C CYS A 615 -13.94 5.79 22.36
N ILE A 616 -13.89 4.53 22.79
CA ILE A 616 -15.06 3.63 22.86
C ILE A 616 -15.70 3.57 24.27
N ALA A 617 -15.38 4.51 25.14
CA ALA A 617 -15.86 4.60 26.52
C ALA A 617 -15.74 3.27 27.31
N CYS A 618 -14.61 2.57 27.13
CA CYS A 618 -14.38 1.25 27.72
C CYS A 618 -13.98 1.28 29.20
N ASP A 619 -13.82 2.43 29.79
CA ASP A 619 -13.51 2.66 31.22
C ASP A 619 -12.12 2.15 31.68
N VAL A 620 -11.31 1.55 30.81
CA VAL A 620 -10.01 0.95 31.17
C VAL A 620 -9.05 1.99 31.78
N CYS A 621 -8.92 3.16 31.15
CA CYS A 621 -8.02 4.21 31.63
C CYS A 621 -8.49 4.81 32.96
N VAL A 622 -9.81 4.94 33.19
CA VAL A 622 -10.38 5.40 34.45
C VAL A 622 -10.02 4.45 35.60
N ARG A 623 -10.19 3.14 35.37
CA ARG A 623 -9.86 2.11 36.36
C ARG A 623 -8.36 1.97 36.59
N ILE A 624 -7.53 2.14 35.55
CA ILE A 624 -6.06 2.14 35.70
C ILE A 624 -5.63 3.35 36.53
N ALA A 625 -6.16 4.54 36.28
CA ALA A 625 -5.85 5.74 37.04
C ALA A 625 -6.25 5.58 38.51
N ALA A 626 -7.45 5.06 38.77
CA ALA A 626 -7.92 4.77 40.13
C ALA A 626 -7.03 3.73 40.86
N ALA A 627 -6.68 2.63 40.18
CA ALA A 627 -5.80 1.61 40.74
C ALA A 627 -4.36 2.08 40.97
N ALA A 628 -3.91 3.10 40.23
CA ALA A 628 -2.59 3.73 40.42
C ALA A 628 -2.56 4.78 41.53
N GLY A 629 -3.73 5.15 42.11
CA GLY A 629 -3.81 6.16 43.14
C GLY A 629 -3.63 7.60 42.62
N GLU A 630 -4.05 7.89 41.39
CA GLU A 630 -4.06 9.27 40.88
C GLU A 630 -4.95 10.16 41.76
N GLU A 631 -4.48 11.36 42.09
CA GLU A 631 -5.17 12.28 42.98
C GLU A 631 -6.54 12.73 42.44
N LEU A 632 -6.59 13.16 41.17
CA LEU A 632 -7.84 13.51 40.49
C LEU A 632 -8.35 12.34 39.64
N GLY A 633 -7.42 11.64 38.97
CA GLY A 633 -7.74 10.55 38.06
C GLY A 633 -8.52 10.97 36.83
N LEU A 634 -9.21 10.00 36.25
CA LEU A 634 -10.06 10.18 35.07
C LEU A 634 -11.51 9.76 35.40
N THR A 635 -12.47 10.32 34.67
CA THR A 635 -13.87 9.96 34.74
C THR A 635 -14.51 9.95 33.35
N LEU A 636 -15.69 9.35 33.22
CA LEU A 636 -16.54 9.53 32.04
C LEU A 636 -17.47 10.70 32.28
N ALA A 637 -17.47 11.68 31.38
CA ALA A 637 -18.34 12.87 31.44
C ALA A 637 -19.19 12.97 30.18
N GLY A 638 -20.30 13.70 30.23
CA GLY A 638 -21.23 13.86 29.11
C GLY A 638 -22.38 12.85 29.13
N ARG A 639 -23.20 12.86 28.07
CA ARG A 639 -24.36 11.96 27.91
C ARG A 639 -24.46 11.46 26.48
N GLY A 640 -24.90 10.22 26.31
CA GLY A 640 -25.13 9.62 24.99
C GLY A 640 -23.91 9.72 24.07
N PHE A 641 -24.07 10.37 22.94
CA PHE A 641 -23.04 10.52 21.93
C PHE A 641 -21.81 11.34 22.39
N ASP A 642 -22.02 12.26 23.34
CA ASP A 642 -20.98 13.16 23.83
C ASP A 642 -20.21 12.61 25.04
N VAL A 643 -20.41 11.35 25.40
CA VAL A 643 -19.64 10.70 26.48
C VAL A 643 -18.17 10.64 26.08
N ALA A 644 -17.31 11.23 26.92
CA ALA A 644 -15.87 11.24 26.75
C ALA A 644 -15.15 11.05 28.08
N VAL A 645 -13.91 10.62 28.04
CA VAL A 645 -13.04 10.62 29.23
C VAL A 645 -12.64 12.07 29.52
N ALA A 646 -12.72 12.46 30.76
CA ALA A 646 -12.39 13.79 31.23
C ALA A 646 -11.68 13.72 32.59
N VAL A 647 -11.00 14.81 32.94
CA VAL A 647 -10.46 15.02 34.29
C VAL A 647 -11.52 15.75 35.12
N PRO A 648 -11.79 15.35 36.38
CA PRO A 648 -12.69 16.07 37.26
C PRO A 648 -12.40 17.57 37.34
N PHE A 649 -13.43 18.38 37.53
CA PHE A 649 -13.35 19.84 37.64
C PHE A 649 -12.78 20.54 36.41
N SER A 650 -12.91 19.92 35.21
CA SER A 650 -12.40 20.45 33.95
C SER A 650 -10.88 20.76 33.97
N GLN A 651 -10.12 20.03 34.76
CA GLN A 651 -8.68 20.16 34.82
C GLN A 651 -8.02 19.57 33.54
N PRO A 652 -6.79 19.98 33.17
CA PRO A 652 -6.07 19.42 32.05
C PRO A 652 -5.68 17.94 32.27
N PHE A 653 -5.44 17.23 31.19
CA PHE A 653 -5.10 15.79 31.24
C PHE A 653 -3.84 15.51 32.04
N SER A 654 -2.89 16.47 32.11
CA SER A 654 -1.68 16.41 32.95
C SER A 654 -1.97 16.35 34.46
N GLU A 655 -3.11 16.89 34.91
CA GLU A 655 -3.52 16.85 36.31
C GLU A 655 -4.24 15.53 36.66
N GLY A 656 -4.87 14.90 35.67
CA GLY A 656 -5.60 13.64 35.86
C GLY A 656 -4.73 12.39 35.74
N LEU A 657 -3.57 12.50 35.09
CA LEU A 657 -2.65 11.38 34.81
C LEU A 657 -1.19 11.75 35.11
N ARG A 658 -0.86 11.92 36.39
CA ARG A 658 0.54 12.20 36.82
C ARG A 658 1.42 10.95 36.92
N ILE A 659 0.81 9.79 37.17
CA ILE A 659 1.48 8.51 37.45
C ILE A 659 1.19 7.48 36.35
N ALA A 660 -0.07 7.39 35.93
CA ALA A 660 -0.60 6.29 35.11
C ALA A 660 -0.63 6.56 33.61
N ALA A 661 -0.16 7.71 33.12
CA ALA A 661 -0.32 8.14 31.72
C ALA A 661 0.20 7.10 30.72
N LYS A 662 1.42 6.60 30.90
CA LYS A 662 2.02 5.58 30.03
C LYS A 662 1.19 4.28 30.04
N ARG A 663 0.81 3.79 31.23
CA ARG A 663 0.00 2.57 31.37
C ARG A 663 -1.38 2.71 30.72
N CYS A 664 -2.02 3.88 30.84
CA CYS A 664 -3.27 4.20 30.17
C CYS A 664 -3.11 4.19 28.64
N ALA A 665 -2.03 4.79 28.12
CA ALA A 665 -1.73 4.77 26.68
C ALA A 665 -1.47 3.36 26.14
N GLU A 666 -0.71 2.55 26.86
CA GLU A 666 -0.42 1.15 26.52
C GLU A 666 -1.69 0.28 26.51
N ALA A 667 -2.53 0.43 27.52
CA ALA A 667 -3.76 -0.36 27.69
C ALA A 667 -4.94 0.11 26.82
N CYS A 668 -4.92 1.33 26.28
CA CYS A 668 -6.01 1.85 25.45
C CYS A 668 -6.20 0.99 24.19
N PRO A 669 -7.39 0.38 23.97
CA PRO A 669 -7.60 -0.58 22.88
C PRO A 669 -7.68 0.08 21.48
N THR A 670 -7.96 1.39 21.42
CA THR A 670 -8.25 2.11 20.17
C THR A 670 -7.25 3.21 19.84
N GLY A 671 -6.29 3.51 20.74
CA GLY A 671 -5.39 4.64 20.59
C GLY A 671 -6.04 6.01 20.81
N ALA A 672 -7.17 6.05 21.53
CA ALA A 672 -7.73 7.32 22.00
C ALA A 672 -6.78 8.02 22.97
N ILE A 673 -6.10 7.27 23.84
CA ILE A 673 -4.94 7.75 24.58
C ILE A 673 -3.71 7.07 23.97
N ALA A 674 -2.72 7.84 23.53
CA ALA A 674 -1.51 7.36 22.89
C ALA A 674 -0.29 8.18 23.32
N LEU A 675 0.91 7.60 23.26
CA LEU A 675 2.17 8.30 23.56
C LEU A 675 2.41 9.43 22.53
N GLY A 676 2.81 10.60 23.02
CA GLY A 676 3.03 11.80 22.21
C GLY A 676 4.26 11.69 21.30
N SER A 677 5.32 11.01 21.74
CA SER A 677 6.64 10.99 21.09
C SER A 677 6.90 9.81 20.16
N ALA A 678 6.00 8.82 20.04
CA ALA A 678 6.31 7.61 19.30
C ALA A 678 5.13 7.13 18.42
N ARG A 679 5.37 7.00 17.13
CA ARG A 679 4.86 5.87 16.37
C ARG A 679 5.77 4.69 16.67
N ALA A 680 5.77 4.21 17.89
CA ALA A 680 6.56 3.06 18.26
C ALA A 680 5.67 2.00 18.84
N CYS A 681 5.54 0.93 18.13
CA CYS A 681 5.11 -0.34 18.65
C CYS A 681 6.21 -1.03 19.51
N ASP A 682 7.18 -0.28 20.03
CA ASP A 682 8.15 -0.81 20.96
C ASP A 682 7.50 -1.20 22.30
N SER A 683 6.28 -0.72 22.57
CA SER A 683 5.50 -1.06 23.76
C SER A 683 4.53 -2.25 23.58
N CYS A 684 4.46 -2.87 22.41
CA CYS A 684 3.66 -4.09 22.21
C CYS A 684 4.30 -5.35 22.81
N ALA A 685 5.36 -5.20 23.60
CA ALA A 685 6.03 -6.31 24.30
C ALA A 685 5.25 -6.85 25.52
N LEU A 686 4.11 -6.27 25.88
CA LEU A 686 3.23 -6.82 26.92
C LEU A 686 2.23 -7.81 26.31
N GLY A 687 2.66 -9.03 26.14
CA GLY A 687 1.86 -10.16 25.72
C GLY A 687 2.27 -10.67 24.34
N SER A 688 3.10 -11.68 24.33
CA SER A 688 3.57 -12.43 23.16
C SER A 688 2.50 -13.26 22.45
N GLU A 689 1.29 -12.73 22.34
CA GLU A 689 0.21 -13.34 21.54
C GLU A 689 -0.15 -12.40 20.38
N ARG A 690 0.75 -12.30 19.39
CA ARG A 690 0.26 -11.96 18.04
C ARG A 690 -0.75 -13.04 17.67
N PRO A 691 -1.95 -12.68 17.17
CA PRO A 691 -2.95 -13.67 16.80
C PRO A 691 -2.37 -14.60 15.73
N THR A 692 -1.89 -15.78 16.14
CA THR A 692 -1.78 -16.92 15.24
C THR A 692 -3.21 -17.22 14.80
N ARG A 693 -3.47 -17.19 13.51
CA ARG A 693 -4.77 -17.41 12.90
C ARG A 693 -5.35 -18.72 13.42
N LEU A 694 -6.55 -18.67 13.99
CA LEU A 694 -7.38 -19.86 14.13
C LEU A 694 -7.70 -20.35 12.72
N ALA A 695 -7.45 -21.65 12.45
CA ALA A 695 -7.93 -22.31 11.25
C ALA A 695 -9.47 -22.17 11.20
N PRO A 696 -10.06 -21.94 10.02
CA PRO A 696 -11.51 -22.03 9.88
C PRO A 696 -11.96 -23.43 10.29
N ALA A 697 -13.04 -23.54 11.06
CA ALA A 697 -13.65 -24.82 11.40
C ALA A 697 -13.87 -25.63 10.11
N ARG A 698 -13.49 -26.90 10.11
CA ARG A 698 -13.72 -27.78 8.98
C ARG A 698 -15.23 -27.88 8.74
N SER A 699 -15.65 -27.75 7.48
CA SER A 699 -17.04 -27.75 7.04
C SER A 699 -17.78 -29.07 7.30
N ASP A 700 -17.10 -30.11 7.76
CA ASP A 700 -17.60 -31.49 7.81
C ASP A 700 -18.20 -31.91 9.17
N GLU A 701 -18.13 -31.02 10.19
CA GLU A 701 -18.69 -31.34 11.52
C GLU A 701 -20.03 -30.63 11.83
N LEU A 702 -20.67 -29.96 10.86
CA LEU A 702 -21.89 -29.15 11.07
C LEU A 702 -23.19 -29.77 10.52
N SER A 703 -23.28 -31.09 10.40
CA SER A 703 -24.54 -31.74 9.98
C SER A 703 -25.40 -32.24 11.16
N GLY A 704 -25.70 -31.36 12.10
CA GLY A 704 -26.44 -31.80 13.29
C GLY A 704 -27.39 -30.78 13.94
N PHE A 705 -27.73 -29.64 13.31
CA PHE A 705 -28.68 -28.72 13.92
C PHE A 705 -29.78 -28.29 12.94
N GLY A 706 -31.01 -28.69 13.27
CA GLY A 706 -32.23 -28.37 12.54
C GLY A 706 -32.50 -26.85 12.52
N ALA A 707 -32.91 -26.38 11.35
CA ALA A 707 -33.27 -24.99 11.09
C ALA A 707 -34.55 -24.61 11.86
N GLY A 708 -34.40 -24.04 13.06
CA GLY A 708 -35.44 -23.32 13.77
C GLY A 708 -35.38 -21.84 13.42
N LYS A 709 -36.30 -21.34 12.61
CA LYS A 709 -36.46 -19.90 12.32
C LYS A 709 -36.76 -19.17 13.62
N LEU A 710 -35.92 -18.22 14.02
CA LEU A 710 -36.24 -17.22 15.00
C LEU A 710 -36.88 -16.01 14.31
N PRO A 711 -38.00 -15.44 14.84
CA PRO A 711 -38.51 -14.15 14.40
C PRO A 711 -37.73 -13.03 15.08
N PHE A 712 -37.24 -12.12 14.27
CA PHE A 712 -36.51 -10.85 14.52
C PHE A 712 -35.11 -10.88 14.97
#